data_90b42c6f4e50763d066896b6be8d5d2f
#
_entry.id   90b42c6f4e50763d066896b6be8d5d2f
#
_cell.length_a   1.000
_cell.length_b   1.000
_cell.length_c   1.000
_cell.angle_alpha   90.00
_cell.angle_beta   90.00
_cell.angle_gamma   90.00
#
_symmetry.space_group_name_H-M   'P 1'
#
loop_
_entity.id
_entity.type
_entity.pdbx_description
1 polymer ?
#
loop_
_entity_poly.entity_id
_entity_poly.type
_entity_poly.pdbx_seq_one_letter_code
_entity_poly.pdbx_strand_id
1 'polypeptide(L)'
;MCVADYIIMKRLLISLYLFIITALAVATFIEARLGTPFVKDFFYESPWFFACWTILGVVGLLYVFRRKLWQKTATFLLHISFLVMLIGAGITWTFGERGIMHINKGESQRFFLKNDTIRAELPFSIELQQFTISYYPGTTAPADYVSSVVVHDADSTQTNGDISMNNVLSHKGYRFYQTSYDENLAGTWLSINHDPIGIGVTYTGYVLMALSMIFLLFSKKSGFRKLLKHPALQKTTFCFLLIFISLCEKPVTAQEMVTTKPIWEKVYADSASSMQVLYHDRIVPFNTLARDFTLKLYGKPSYKGLTAEQVVGSWLLFPDTWKNEPMILVKSEELQTLLGIQGKFAKYTDFFDEQNQYKLRELWQSVKTESRSPLRKAVVEADEKIALITMLQQGTLIRQLPDDGSVKPLSNTKIQAELFYNKVPFTKILFMVNLTIGFLSLFWLLTQIVRNIPTRKSTIELLLKFLILCALLFHTLGVFLHGYISDRIPMSNGYETMMFVAWCVLFVAVLLRNKSAFIVPFGFLLSGFILLVAWLGQKNPQITPMMPVLHSPILSIHVSVLMMAYALYGFITLNGCIALFLHAKDKDSHAETIETLTVLSKLMLYPATFLMGIGIFIGAVWANISWGTYWSWDPKETWALITFLVYAAAFHTESVPKFNKTVFFHVFVLIAFLTVLMTYFGVNNLLGGMHSYK
;
A
#
# COMPACT_ATOMS: atom_id res chain seq x y z
N MET A 1 -18.08 38.53 -29.83
CA MET A 1 -18.19 37.93 -28.50
C MET A 1 -16.88 38.15 -27.75
N CYS A 2 -16.92 38.92 -26.65
CA CYS A 2 -15.78 39.64 -26.07
C CYS A 2 -14.68 38.76 -25.47
N VAL A 3 -13.44 39.21 -25.52
CA VAL A 3 -12.30 38.72 -24.73
C VAL A 3 -12.64 38.65 -23.25
N ALA A 4 -13.53 39.49 -22.78
CA ALA A 4 -14.07 39.49 -21.41
C ALA A 4 -14.77 38.17 -21.02
N ASP A 5 -15.64 37.64 -21.88
CA ASP A 5 -16.37 36.41 -21.60
C ASP A 5 -15.44 35.18 -21.47
N TYR A 6 -14.37 35.18 -22.26
CA TYR A 6 -13.34 34.14 -22.19
C TYR A 6 -12.57 34.21 -20.87
N ILE A 7 -12.22 35.42 -20.41
CA ILE A 7 -11.48 35.63 -19.15
C ILE A 7 -12.38 35.23 -17.97
N ILE A 8 -13.66 35.58 -17.99
CA ILE A 8 -14.63 35.23 -16.94
C ILE A 8 -14.80 33.73 -16.84
N MET A 9 -15.06 33.04 -17.97
CA MET A 9 -15.21 31.59 -18.02
C MET A 9 -13.99 30.83 -17.50
N LYS A 10 -12.79 31.27 -17.91
CA LYS A 10 -11.52 30.70 -17.42
C LYS A 10 -11.34 30.91 -15.91
N ARG A 11 -11.64 32.12 -15.38
CA ARG A 11 -11.57 32.39 -13.94
C ARG A 11 -12.57 31.53 -13.18
N LEU A 12 -13.79 31.40 -13.68
CA LEU A 12 -14.83 30.57 -13.08
C LEU A 12 -14.37 29.11 -12.99
N LEU A 13 -13.83 28.52 -14.09
CA LEU A 13 -13.30 27.15 -14.10
C LEU A 13 -12.18 26.95 -13.08
N ILE A 14 -11.21 27.86 -13.02
CA ILE A 14 -10.11 27.75 -12.06
C ILE A 14 -10.62 27.86 -10.62
N SER A 15 -11.51 28.82 -10.34
CA SER A 15 -12.09 29.01 -9.01
C SER A 15 -12.92 27.80 -8.56
N LEU A 16 -13.77 27.26 -9.44
CA LEU A 16 -14.58 26.08 -9.14
C LEU A 16 -13.74 24.82 -8.96
N TYR A 17 -12.68 24.66 -9.78
CA TYR A 17 -11.73 23.57 -9.66
C TYR A 17 -11.01 23.58 -8.30
N LEU A 18 -10.50 24.74 -7.91
CA LEU A 18 -9.83 24.90 -6.61
C LEU A 18 -10.82 24.74 -5.46
N PHE A 19 -12.06 25.25 -5.61
CA PHE A 19 -13.11 25.07 -4.61
C PHE A 19 -13.39 23.58 -4.37
N ILE A 20 -13.61 22.79 -5.44
CA ILE A 20 -13.90 21.35 -5.33
C ILE A 20 -12.76 20.62 -4.63
N ILE A 21 -11.49 20.86 -5.03
CA ILE A 21 -10.33 20.23 -4.38
C ILE A 21 -10.29 20.57 -2.88
N THR A 22 -10.48 21.85 -2.52
CA THR A 22 -10.46 22.28 -1.12
C THR A 22 -11.63 21.68 -0.35
N ALA A 23 -12.82 21.67 -0.94
CA ALA A 23 -14.03 21.13 -0.35
C ALA A 23 -13.88 19.61 -0.09
N LEU A 24 -13.33 18.85 -1.04
CA LEU A 24 -13.04 17.42 -0.87
C LEU A 24 -12.03 17.18 0.28
N ALA A 25 -10.97 17.98 0.35
CA ALA A 25 -9.99 17.85 1.43
C ALA A 25 -10.63 18.14 2.79
N VAL A 26 -11.41 19.23 2.92
CA VAL A 26 -12.11 19.60 4.15
C VAL A 26 -13.12 18.52 4.57
N ALA A 27 -13.86 17.96 3.62
CA ALA A 27 -14.84 16.89 3.88
C ALA A 27 -14.21 15.69 4.58
N THR A 28 -13.02 15.26 4.16
CA THR A 28 -12.34 14.11 4.81
C THR A 28 -11.94 14.37 6.26
N PHE A 29 -11.57 15.61 6.61
CA PHE A 29 -11.29 15.98 8.00
C PHE A 29 -12.56 16.09 8.85
N ILE A 30 -13.67 16.56 8.26
CA ILE A 30 -14.99 16.56 8.91
C ILE A 30 -15.44 15.12 9.15
N GLU A 31 -15.25 14.24 8.17
CA GLU A 31 -15.58 12.81 8.26
C GLU A 31 -14.87 12.13 9.43
N ALA A 32 -13.57 12.40 9.61
CA ALA A 32 -12.80 11.85 10.72
C ALA A 32 -13.31 12.29 12.12
N ARG A 33 -14.10 13.37 12.20
CA ARG A 33 -14.65 13.90 13.47
C ARG A 33 -16.11 13.57 13.68
N LEU A 34 -16.94 13.69 12.62
CA LEU A 34 -18.39 13.57 12.69
C LEU A 34 -18.92 12.24 12.12
N GLY A 35 -18.05 11.44 11.53
CA GLY A 35 -18.39 10.14 10.95
C GLY A 35 -18.84 10.21 9.49
N THR A 36 -18.74 9.06 8.80
CA THR A 36 -19.08 8.90 7.38
C THR A 36 -20.54 9.22 7.05
N PRO A 37 -21.57 8.80 7.86
CA PRO A 37 -22.98 9.11 7.53
C PRO A 37 -23.23 10.61 7.40
N PHE A 38 -22.72 11.41 8.34
CA PHE A 38 -22.90 12.85 8.30
C PHE A 38 -22.36 13.49 7.03
N VAL A 39 -21.10 13.16 6.66
CA VAL A 39 -20.46 13.77 5.49
C VAL A 39 -21.07 13.25 4.18
N LYS A 40 -21.55 12.02 4.17
CA LYS A 40 -22.25 11.46 3.02
C LYS A 40 -23.51 12.25 2.73
N ASP A 41 -24.37 12.49 3.72
CA ASP A 41 -25.64 13.18 3.56
C ASP A 41 -25.48 14.68 3.27
N PHE A 42 -24.61 15.36 4.03
CA PHE A 42 -24.47 16.81 3.92
C PHE A 42 -23.48 17.29 2.86
N PHE A 43 -22.61 16.40 2.38
CA PHE A 43 -21.57 16.76 1.43
C PHE A 43 -21.63 15.91 0.15
N TYR A 44 -21.20 14.65 0.20
CA TYR A 44 -20.96 13.85 -1.00
C TYR A 44 -22.21 13.52 -1.82
N GLU A 45 -23.34 13.25 -1.19
CA GLU A 45 -24.63 12.96 -1.83
C GLU A 45 -25.56 14.19 -1.87
N SER A 46 -25.06 15.35 -1.45
CA SER A 46 -25.84 16.58 -1.41
C SER A 46 -26.09 17.18 -2.79
N PRO A 47 -27.27 17.80 -3.05
CA PRO A 47 -27.59 18.44 -4.32
C PRO A 47 -26.62 19.57 -4.68
N TRP A 48 -26.09 20.33 -3.69
CA TRP A 48 -25.17 21.42 -3.95
C TRP A 48 -23.80 20.93 -4.49
N PHE A 49 -23.31 19.80 -3.97
CA PHE A 49 -22.05 19.23 -4.42
C PHE A 49 -22.18 18.64 -5.83
N PHE A 50 -23.32 17.97 -6.10
CA PHE A 50 -23.65 17.52 -7.44
C PHE A 50 -23.76 18.69 -8.43
N ALA A 51 -24.39 19.81 -8.03
CA ALA A 51 -24.45 21.02 -8.85
C ALA A 51 -23.06 21.58 -9.16
N CYS A 52 -22.12 21.59 -8.21
CA CYS A 52 -20.73 22.03 -8.45
C CYS A 52 -20.05 21.20 -9.55
N TRP A 53 -20.17 19.87 -9.51
CA TRP A 53 -19.61 18.99 -10.55
C TRP A 53 -20.29 19.19 -11.89
N THR A 54 -21.62 19.37 -11.90
CA THR A 54 -22.39 19.63 -13.12
C THR A 54 -21.96 20.96 -13.76
N ILE A 55 -21.85 22.04 -12.97
CA ILE A 55 -21.40 23.34 -13.48
C ILE A 55 -19.95 23.23 -14.02
N LEU A 56 -19.06 22.53 -13.30
CA LEU A 56 -17.69 22.30 -13.79
C LEU A 56 -17.70 21.56 -15.13
N GLY A 57 -18.54 20.51 -15.27
CA GLY A 57 -18.68 19.75 -16.51
C GLY A 57 -19.19 20.60 -17.67
N VAL A 58 -20.29 21.35 -17.47
CA VAL A 58 -20.91 22.17 -18.50
C VAL A 58 -19.98 23.32 -18.94
N VAL A 59 -19.44 24.08 -17.97
CA VAL A 59 -18.52 25.20 -18.29
C VAL A 59 -17.22 24.67 -18.89
N GLY A 60 -16.75 23.50 -18.43
CA GLY A 60 -15.60 22.79 -19.01
C GLY A 60 -15.83 22.40 -20.47
N LEU A 61 -16.99 21.84 -20.77
CA LEU A 61 -17.38 21.47 -22.14
C LEU A 61 -17.43 22.69 -23.06
N LEU A 62 -18.08 23.78 -22.62
CA LEU A 62 -18.12 25.02 -23.34
C LEU A 62 -16.70 25.59 -23.61
N TYR A 63 -15.81 25.48 -22.63
CA TYR A 63 -14.42 25.89 -22.79
C TYR A 63 -13.67 25.03 -23.80
N VAL A 64 -13.85 23.69 -23.78
CA VAL A 64 -13.27 22.75 -24.75
C VAL A 64 -13.68 23.10 -26.17
N PHE A 65 -14.96 23.40 -26.39
CA PHE A 65 -15.45 23.81 -27.71
C PHE A 65 -14.92 25.17 -28.13
N ARG A 66 -14.92 26.15 -27.26
CA ARG A 66 -14.38 27.49 -27.57
C ARG A 66 -12.88 27.49 -27.89
N ARG A 67 -12.09 26.61 -27.23
CA ARG A 67 -10.66 26.43 -27.52
C ARG A 67 -10.37 25.53 -28.71
N LYS A 68 -11.42 25.06 -29.40
CA LYS A 68 -11.31 24.16 -30.56
C LYS A 68 -10.44 22.92 -30.27
N LEU A 69 -10.55 22.36 -29.03
CA LEU A 69 -9.74 21.21 -28.60
C LEU A 69 -10.02 19.95 -29.43
N TRP A 70 -11.17 19.89 -30.16
CA TRP A 70 -11.44 18.82 -31.13
C TRP A 70 -10.37 18.68 -32.21
N GLN A 71 -9.59 19.75 -32.49
CA GLN A 71 -8.45 19.68 -33.41
C GLN A 71 -7.28 18.90 -32.83
N LYS A 72 -7.23 18.68 -31.48
CA LYS A 72 -6.27 17.86 -30.76
C LYS A 72 -6.96 16.61 -30.26
N THR A 73 -7.27 15.64 -31.13
CA THR A 73 -8.17 14.50 -30.89
C THR A 73 -7.93 13.80 -29.56
N ALA A 74 -6.68 13.46 -29.21
CA ALA A 74 -6.38 12.78 -27.94
C ALA A 74 -6.73 13.62 -26.71
N THR A 75 -6.46 14.94 -26.74
CA THR A 75 -6.80 15.87 -25.66
C THR A 75 -8.31 16.05 -25.55
N PHE A 76 -9.00 16.14 -26.69
CA PHE A 76 -10.46 16.24 -26.74
C PHE A 76 -11.11 15.00 -26.12
N LEU A 77 -10.73 13.80 -26.57
CA LEU A 77 -11.26 12.54 -26.05
C LEU A 77 -11.02 12.40 -24.54
N LEU A 78 -9.86 12.84 -24.05
CA LEU A 78 -9.57 12.84 -22.61
C LEU A 78 -10.55 13.72 -21.82
N HIS A 79 -10.90 14.91 -22.30
CA HIS A 79 -11.88 15.76 -21.61
C HIS A 79 -13.31 15.22 -21.72
N ILE A 80 -13.65 14.64 -22.88
CA ILE A 80 -14.96 13.98 -23.06
C ILE A 80 -15.10 12.76 -22.15
N SER A 81 -14.02 12.01 -21.90
CA SER A 81 -14.09 10.86 -20.98
C SER A 81 -14.49 11.25 -19.56
N PHE A 82 -14.00 12.38 -19.05
CA PHE A 82 -14.43 12.90 -17.75
C PHE A 82 -15.91 13.30 -17.75
N LEU A 83 -16.41 13.89 -18.84
CA LEU A 83 -17.81 14.23 -18.96
C LEU A 83 -18.70 12.97 -18.99
N VAL A 84 -18.28 11.93 -19.71
CA VAL A 84 -18.98 10.63 -19.73
C VAL A 84 -19.03 10.01 -18.34
N MET A 85 -17.92 10.06 -17.56
CA MET A 85 -17.89 9.60 -16.17
C MET A 85 -18.84 10.39 -15.29
N LEU A 86 -18.90 11.73 -15.42
CA LEU A 86 -19.83 12.57 -14.66
C LEU A 86 -21.30 12.27 -15.01
N ILE A 87 -21.59 12.02 -16.28
CA ILE A 87 -22.95 11.60 -16.72
C ILE A 87 -23.30 10.25 -16.09
N GLY A 88 -22.39 9.27 -16.16
CA GLY A 88 -22.57 7.96 -15.52
C GLY A 88 -22.81 8.06 -14.02
N ALA A 89 -22.01 8.86 -13.31
CA ALA A 89 -22.18 9.12 -11.89
C ALA A 89 -23.55 9.79 -11.59
N GLY A 90 -23.99 10.72 -12.44
CA GLY A 90 -25.32 11.35 -12.34
C GLY A 90 -26.46 10.34 -12.53
N ILE A 91 -26.34 9.42 -13.48
CA ILE A 91 -27.31 8.32 -13.67
C ILE A 91 -27.36 7.42 -12.44
N THR A 92 -26.19 7.00 -11.92
CA THR A 92 -26.10 6.19 -10.70
C THR A 92 -26.74 6.90 -9.51
N TRP A 93 -26.47 8.19 -9.33
CA TRP A 93 -27.03 8.98 -8.23
C TRP A 93 -28.56 9.10 -8.31
N THR A 94 -29.11 9.20 -9.52
CA THR A 94 -30.55 9.41 -9.74
C THR A 94 -31.35 8.10 -9.75
N PHE A 95 -30.82 7.05 -10.38
CA PHE A 95 -31.54 5.81 -10.70
C PHE A 95 -30.96 4.56 -10.05
N GLY A 96 -29.77 4.65 -9.43
CA GLY A 96 -29.15 3.52 -8.75
C GLY A 96 -29.92 3.13 -7.49
N GLU A 97 -30.14 1.83 -7.29
CA GLU A 97 -30.76 1.30 -6.09
C GLU A 97 -29.77 0.46 -5.31
N ARG A 98 -29.68 0.70 -4.02
CA ARG A 98 -28.81 -0.02 -3.09
C ARG A 98 -29.58 -0.42 -1.86
N GLY A 99 -29.22 -1.56 -1.28
CA GLY A 99 -29.83 -2.02 -0.06
C GLY A 99 -29.14 -3.22 0.55
N ILE A 100 -29.70 -3.70 1.65
CA ILE A 100 -29.20 -4.84 2.40
C ILE A 100 -30.33 -5.87 2.53
N MET A 101 -29.98 -7.16 2.41
CA MET A 101 -30.89 -8.28 2.57
C MET A 101 -30.29 -9.25 3.58
N HIS A 102 -31.08 -9.68 4.54
CA HIS A 102 -30.76 -10.78 5.45
C HIS A 102 -31.54 -12.02 5.02
N ILE A 103 -30.87 -13.16 4.97
CA ILE A 103 -31.48 -14.44 4.57
C ILE A 103 -31.01 -15.51 5.54
N ASN A 104 -31.95 -16.22 6.19
CA ASN A 104 -31.63 -17.39 6.98
C ASN A 104 -31.53 -18.66 6.11
N LYS A 105 -30.79 -19.65 6.56
CA LYS A 105 -30.65 -20.91 5.87
C LYS A 105 -32.01 -21.62 5.64
N GLY A 106 -32.26 -21.99 4.40
CA GLY A 106 -33.53 -22.61 3.97
C GLY A 106 -34.69 -21.63 3.80
N GLU A 107 -34.47 -20.31 4.02
CA GLU A 107 -35.48 -19.29 3.76
C GLU A 107 -35.31 -18.69 2.36
N SER A 108 -36.43 -18.41 1.71
CA SER A 108 -36.49 -17.68 0.45
C SER A 108 -36.91 -16.24 0.74
N GLN A 109 -36.07 -15.28 0.34
CA GLN A 109 -36.29 -13.86 0.57
C GLN A 109 -36.49 -13.12 -0.77
N ARG A 110 -37.49 -12.24 -0.80
CA ARG A 110 -37.82 -11.41 -1.97
C ARG A 110 -37.70 -9.92 -1.69
N PHE A 111 -37.59 -9.54 -0.42
CA PHE A 111 -37.54 -8.16 0.02
C PHE A 111 -36.16 -7.78 0.53
N PHE A 112 -35.75 -6.55 0.25
CA PHE A 112 -34.54 -5.97 0.81
C PHE A 112 -34.83 -4.56 1.38
N LEU A 113 -33.95 -4.08 2.25
CA LEU A 113 -34.05 -2.74 2.83
C LEU A 113 -33.21 -1.76 2.00
N LYS A 114 -33.89 -0.86 1.29
CA LYS A 114 -33.27 0.26 0.56
C LYS A 114 -33.02 1.39 1.55
N ASN A 115 -31.78 1.92 1.58
CA ASN A 115 -31.36 2.96 2.51
C ASN A 115 -31.69 2.63 3.98
N ASP A 116 -31.56 1.37 4.38
CA ASP A 116 -31.82 0.83 5.74
C ASP A 116 -33.24 1.02 6.29
N THR A 117 -34.17 1.60 5.54
CA THR A 117 -35.50 1.95 6.03
C THR A 117 -36.65 1.55 5.10
N ILE A 118 -36.46 1.60 3.79
CA ILE A 118 -37.55 1.40 2.81
C ILE A 118 -37.51 -0.05 2.33
N ARG A 119 -38.61 -0.80 2.52
CA ARG A 119 -38.75 -2.15 1.99
C ARG A 119 -38.99 -2.11 0.48
N ALA A 120 -38.07 -2.69 -0.29
CA ALA A 120 -38.15 -2.86 -1.73
C ALA A 120 -38.30 -4.33 -2.10
N GLU A 121 -38.87 -4.64 -3.25
CA GLU A 121 -39.15 -5.99 -3.72
C GLU A 121 -38.36 -6.34 -4.96
N LEU A 122 -37.74 -7.53 -4.98
CA LEU A 122 -37.08 -8.09 -6.14
C LEU A 122 -38.08 -8.76 -7.09
N PRO A 123 -37.84 -8.78 -8.42
CA PRO A 123 -38.69 -9.49 -9.38
C PRO A 123 -38.49 -11.02 -9.35
N PHE A 124 -37.73 -11.54 -8.40
CA PHE A 124 -37.42 -12.96 -8.13
C PHE A 124 -37.17 -13.14 -6.63
N SER A 125 -37.01 -14.37 -6.16
CA SER A 125 -36.60 -14.63 -4.79
C SER A 125 -35.26 -15.35 -4.73
N ILE A 126 -34.56 -15.19 -3.60
CA ILE A 126 -33.27 -15.85 -3.34
C ILE A 126 -33.42 -16.68 -2.07
N GLU A 127 -33.05 -17.96 -2.17
CA GLU A 127 -33.02 -18.89 -1.07
C GLU A 127 -31.57 -19.20 -0.69
N LEU A 128 -31.25 -19.09 0.60
CA LEU A 128 -29.94 -19.47 1.12
C LEU A 128 -29.92 -20.99 1.40
N GLN A 129 -29.14 -21.73 0.61
CA GLN A 129 -28.93 -23.15 0.84
C GLN A 129 -27.97 -23.40 2.00
N GLN A 130 -26.81 -22.72 1.97
CA GLN A 130 -25.79 -22.88 2.98
C GLN A 130 -24.87 -21.64 3.02
N PHE A 131 -24.46 -21.28 4.23
CA PHE A 131 -23.32 -20.38 4.44
C PHE A 131 -22.13 -21.18 4.96
N THR A 132 -20.95 -20.97 4.38
CA THR A 132 -19.71 -21.67 4.77
C THR A 132 -18.55 -20.70 4.88
N ILE A 133 -17.68 -20.93 5.87
CA ILE A 133 -16.38 -20.28 5.97
C ILE A 133 -15.34 -21.29 5.54
N SER A 134 -14.61 -21.01 4.49
CA SER A 134 -13.41 -21.76 4.14
C SER A 134 -12.20 -21.19 4.90
N TYR A 135 -11.34 -22.06 5.40
CA TYR A 135 -10.16 -21.67 6.16
C TYR A 135 -8.89 -22.01 5.39
N TYR A 136 -7.81 -21.26 5.64
CA TYR A 136 -6.49 -21.68 5.17
C TYR A 136 -6.13 -23.05 5.76
N PRO A 137 -5.51 -23.95 4.98
CA PRO A 137 -5.27 -25.33 5.40
C PRO A 137 -4.58 -25.44 6.77
N GLY A 138 -5.21 -26.16 7.69
CA GLY A 138 -4.70 -26.40 9.05
C GLY A 138 -4.83 -25.22 10.01
N THR A 139 -5.55 -24.15 9.66
CA THR A 139 -5.63 -22.91 10.43
C THR A 139 -7.07 -22.53 10.78
N THR A 140 -7.23 -21.49 11.61
CA THR A 140 -8.52 -20.86 11.91
C THR A 140 -8.70 -19.52 11.15
N ALA A 141 -7.71 -19.13 10.32
CA ALA A 141 -7.82 -17.93 9.52
C ALA A 141 -8.74 -18.13 8.31
N PRO A 142 -9.78 -17.30 8.14
CA PRO A 142 -10.71 -17.44 7.04
C PRO A 142 -10.03 -17.13 5.70
N ALA A 143 -10.21 -18.03 4.73
CA ALA A 143 -9.75 -17.89 3.36
C ALA A 143 -10.85 -17.33 2.44
N ASP A 144 -12.13 -17.65 2.72
CA ASP A 144 -13.29 -17.08 2.03
C ASP A 144 -14.57 -17.25 2.86
N TYR A 145 -15.59 -16.44 2.53
CA TYR A 145 -16.95 -16.48 3.11
C TYR A 145 -17.92 -16.71 1.97
N VAL A 146 -18.58 -17.86 1.93
CA VAL A 146 -19.37 -18.29 0.78
C VAL A 146 -20.83 -18.53 1.18
N SER A 147 -21.75 -17.81 0.52
CA SER A 147 -23.19 -18.04 0.57
C SER A 147 -23.62 -18.77 -0.70
N SER A 148 -23.95 -20.04 -0.60
CA SER A 148 -24.54 -20.83 -1.69
C SER A 148 -26.04 -20.58 -1.72
N VAL A 149 -26.54 -20.05 -2.84
CA VAL A 149 -27.92 -19.63 -2.99
C VAL A 149 -28.59 -20.19 -4.23
N VAL A 150 -29.92 -20.26 -4.19
CA VAL A 150 -30.76 -20.58 -5.35
C VAL A 150 -31.63 -19.38 -5.64
N VAL A 151 -31.61 -18.91 -6.89
CA VAL A 151 -32.50 -17.85 -7.38
C VAL A 151 -33.72 -18.52 -8.01
N HIS A 152 -34.92 -18.14 -7.57
CA HIS A 152 -36.19 -18.61 -8.08
C HIS A 152 -36.88 -17.50 -8.87
N ASP A 153 -37.00 -17.67 -10.17
CA ASP A 153 -37.71 -16.76 -11.04
C ASP A 153 -39.22 -17.02 -11.07
N ALA A 154 -39.98 -16.04 -11.50
CA ALA A 154 -41.44 -16.11 -11.62
C ALA A 154 -41.93 -17.19 -12.61
N ASP A 155 -41.08 -17.59 -13.56
CA ASP A 155 -41.34 -18.65 -14.54
C ASP A 155 -40.94 -20.03 -14.03
N SER A 156 -40.68 -20.18 -12.72
CA SER A 156 -40.21 -21.41 -12.07
C SER A 156 -38.81 -21.88 -12.47
N THR A 157 -38.04 -21.07 -13.18
CA THR A 157 -36.63 -21.36 -13.43
C THR A 157 -35.83 -21.19 -12.16
N GLN A 158 -34.87 -22.12 -11.92
CA GLN A 158 -33.97 -22.07 -10.75
C GLN A 158 -32.54 -21.94 -11.24
N THR A 159 -31.79 -21.02 -10.64
CA THR A 159 -30.39 -20.81 -10.93
C THR A 159 -29.56 -20.87 -9.65
N ASN A 160 -28.63 -21.81 -9.58
CA ASN A 160 -27.70 -21.93 -8.46
C ASN A 160 -26.55 -20.93 -8.61
N GLY A 161 -26.10 -20.34 -7.51
CA GLY A 161 -24.95 -19.45 -7.51
C GLY A 161 -24.28 -19.37 -6.14
N ASP A 162 -22.99 -19.09 -6.16
CA ASP A 162 -22.21 -18.83 -4.95
C ASP A 162 -21.87 -17.34 -4.89
N ILE A 163 -22.12 -16.73 -3.73
CA ILE A 163 -21.76 -15.34 -3.43
C ILE A 163 -20.64 -15.37 -2.42
N SER A 164 -19.46 -14.85 -2.80
CA SER A 164 -18.34 -14.77 -1.86
C SER A 164 -17.55 -13.47 -2.04
N MET A 165 -16.48 -13.29 -1.25
CA MET A 165 -15.59 -12.15 -1.41
C MET A 165 -14.99 -12.16 -2.83
N ASN A 166 -15.14 -11.05 -3.57
CA ASN A 166 -14.74 -10.91 -4.98
C ASN A 166 -15.50 -11.81 -6.00
N ASN A 167 -16.54 -12.54 -5.60
CA ASN A 167 -17.40 -13.32 -6.49
C ASN A 167 -18.86 -12.91 -6.31
N VAL A 168 -19.37 -12.20 -7.29
CA VAL A 168 -20.67 -11.51 -7.26
C VAL A 168 -21.71 -12.32 -8.03
N LEU A 169 -22.86 -12.57 -7.42
CA LEU A 169 -24.02 -13.08 -8.15
C LEU A 169 -24.72 -11.91 -8.86
N SER A 170 -24.89 -12.04 -10.19
CA SER A 170 -25.61 -11.07 -10.99
C SER A 170 -26.84 -11.72 -11.62
N HIS A 171 -28.04 -11.17 -11.37
CA HIS A 171 -29.29 -11.67 -11.92
C HIS A 171 -30.26 -10.53 -12.24
N LYS A 172 -30.78 -10.47 -13.47
CA LYS A 172 -31.71 -9.41 -13.95
C LYS A 172 -31.28 -7.98 -13.64
N GLY A 173 -29.97 -7.69 -13.71
CA GLY A 173 -29.43 -6.35 -13.40
C GLY A 173 -29.16 -6.09 -11.92
N TYR A 174 -29.63 -6.95 -11.02
CA TYR A 174 -29.28 -6.92 -9.59
C TYR A 174 -27.97 -7.66 -9.36
N ARG A 175 -27.16 -7.13 -8.44
CA ARG A 175 -25.88 -7.72 -8.01
C ARG A 175 -25.88 -7.92 -6.52
N PHE A 176 -25.44 -9.08 -6.06
CA PHE A 176 -25.43 -9.51 -4.67
C PHE A 176 -24.01 -9.73 -4.20
N TYR A 177 -23.66 -9.16 -3.05
CA TYR A 177 -22.33 -9.16 -2.48
C TYR A 177 -22.36 -9.68 -1.05
N GLN A 178 -21.37 -10.50 -0.68
CA GLN A 178 -21.20 -10.97 0.69
C GLN A 178 -20.75 -9.81 1.58
N THR A 179 -21.55 -9.47 2.61
CA THR A 179 -21.24 -8.34 3.50
C THR A 179 -20.93 -8.81 4.92
N SER A 180 -21.81 -9.65 5.49
CA SER A 180 -21.69 -10.16 6.85
C SER A 180 -22.40 -11.50 6.96
N TYR A 181 -22.36 -12.09 8.15
CA TYR A 181 -23.03 -13.35 8.46
C TYR A 181 -23.43 -13.37 9.94
N ASP A 182 -24.36 -14.27 10.31
CA ASP A 182 -24.78 -14.45 11.69
C ASP A 182 -23.73 -15.29 12.46
N GLU A 183 -23.49 -14.95 13.72
CA GLU A 183 -22.48 -15.62 14.57
C GLU A 183 -22.70 -17.16 14.67
N ASN A 184 -23.95 -17.61 14.57
CA ASN A 184 -24.33 -19.01 14.58
C ASN A 184 -24.22 -19.69 13.19
N LEU A 185 -23.76 -18.99 12.16
CA LEU A 185 -23.68 -19.43 10.76
C LEU A 185 -25.06 -19.83 10.16
N ALA A 186 -26.14 -19.38 10.75
CA ALA A 186 -27.49 -19.72 10.32
C ALA A 186 -28.05 -18.78 9.25
N GLY A 187 -27.45 -17.61 9.04
CA GLY A 187 -27.87 -16.62 8.07
C GLY A 187 -26.73 -15.82 7.48
N THR A 188 -27.04 -15.11 6.42
CA THR A 188 -26.11 -14.24 5.70
C THR A 188 -26.71 -12.87 5.44
N TRP A 189 -25.85 -11.84 5.41
CA TRP A 189 -26.20 -10.49 5.02
C TRP A 189 -25.58 -10.19 3.67
N LEU A 190 -26.45 -9.87 2.71
CA LEU A 190 -26.05 -9.56 1.34
C LEU A 190 -26.31 -8.06 1.06
N SER A 191 -25.31 -7.37 0.51
CA SER A 191 -25.52 -6.06 -0.08
C SER A 191 -26.03 -6.22 -1.50
N ILE A 192 -27.00 -5.39 -1.87
CA ILE A 192 -27.64 -5.40 -3.19
C ILE A 192 -27.37 -4.10 -3.90
N ASN A 193 -27.00 -4.19 -5.18
CA ASN A 193 -26.85 -3.05 -6.06
C ASN A 193 -27.59 -3.30 -7.40
N HIS A 194 -28.41 -2.34 -7.80
CA HIS A 194 -29.07 -2.34 -9.09
C HIS A 194 -28.80 -1.02 -9.81
N ASP A 195 -27.79 -1.01 -10.67
CA ASP A 195 -27.38 0.14 -11.49
C ASP A 195 -26.82 -0.32 -12.83
N PRO A 196 -27.63 -0.92 -13.71
CA PRO A 196 -27.13 -1.48 -14.97
C PRO A 196 -26.67 -0.42 -15.97
N ILE A 197 -27.24 0.79 -15.94
CA ILE A 197 -26.93 1.85 -16.91
C ILE A 197 -25.80 2.74 -16.42
N GLY A 198 -25.86 3.24 -15.19
CA GLY A 198 -24.87 4.19 -14.64
C GLY A 198 -23.47 3.59 -14.60
N ILE A 199 -23.33 2.34 -14.13
CA ILE A 199 -22.05 1.60 -14.13
C ILE A 199 -21.52 1.45 -15.56
N GLY A 200 -22.35 1.07 -16.53
CA GLY A 200 -21.93 0.88 -17.91
C GLY A 200 -21.43 2.18 -18.56
N VAL A 201 -22.12 3.30 -18.35
CA VAL A 201 -21.70 4.62 -18.84
C VAL A 201 -20.40 5.07 -18.15
N THR A 202 -20.29 4.91 -16.84
CA THR A 202 -19.07 5.26 -16.08
C THR A 202 -17.86 4.45 -16.55
N TYR A 203 -18.00 3.15 -16.74
CA TYR A 203 -16.93 2.28 -17.25
C TYR A 203 -16.52 2.62 -18.69
N THR A 204 -17.48 3.02 -19.53
CA THR A 204 -17.16 3.55 -20.86
C THR A 204 -16.26 4.78 -20.75
N GLY A 205 -16.54 5.67 -19.81
CA GLY A 205 -15.69 6.82 -19.49
C GLY A 205 -14.28 6.40 -19.04
N TYR A 206 -14.12 5.37 -18.20
CA TYR A 206 -12.81 4.85 -17.76
C TYR A 206 -11.99 4.31 -18.93
N VAL A 207 -12.61 3.50 -19.78
CA VAL A 207 -11.95 2.94 -20.97
C VAL A 207 -11.53 4.06 -21.93
N LEU A 208 -12.42 5.01 -22.19
CA LEU A 208 -12.15 6.15 -23.08
C LEU A 208 -11.00 7.01 -22.53
N MET A 209 -10.93 7.23 -21.22
CA MET A 209 -9.85 7.95 -20.57
C MET A 209 -8.51 7.22 -20.72
N ALA A 210 -8.47 5.92 -20.40
CA ALA A 210 -7.25 5.12 -20.50
C ALA A 210 -6.72 5.11 -21.96
N LEU A 211 -7.59 4.88 -22.95
CA LEU A 211 -7.23 4.93 -24.35
C LEU A 211 -6.74 6.31 -24.80
N SER A 212 -7.38 7.38 -24.32
CA SER A 212 -6.98 8.77 -24.61
C SER A 212 -5.61 9.10 -24.04
N MET A 213 -5.32 8.65 -22.80
CA MET A 213 -4.01 8.82 -22.17
C MET A 213 -2.91 8.07 -22.94
N ILE A 214 -3.17 6.82 -23.32
CA ILE A 214 -2.25 6.03 -24.17
C ILE A 214 -2.03 6.76 -25.51
N PHE A 215 -3.11 7.22 -26.15
CA PHE A 215 -3.01 7.95 -27.40
C PHE A 215 -2.20 9.24 -27.26
N LEU A 216 -2.31 9.97 -26.14
CA LEU A 216 -1.47 11.15 -25.85
C LEU A 216 0.02 10.80 -25.78
N LEU A 217 0.42 9.66 -25.20
CA LEU A 217 1.82 9.24 -25.15
C LEU A 217 2.38 8.93 -26.55
N PHE A 218 1.59 8.33 -27.42
CA PHE A 218 2.04 7.90 -28.74
C PHE A 218 1.84 8.95 -29.85
N SER A 219 0.99 9.96 -29.65
CA SER A 219 0.70 10.99 -30.66
C SER A 219 1.93 11.83 -31.00
N LYS A 220 2.28 11.95 -32.30
CA LYS A 220 3.43 12.71 -32.79
C LYS A 220 3.38 14.21 -32.41
N LYS A 221 2.17 14.78 -32.25
CA LYS A 221 1.93 16.20 -31.91
C LYS A 221 1.80 16.46 -30.42
N SER A 222 1.89 15.42 -29.57
CA SER A 222 1.72 15.58 -28.11
C SER A 222 2.86 16.35 -27.45
N GLY A 223 2.54 16.97 -26.31
CA GLY A 223 3.54 17.59 -25.44
C GLY A 223 4.60 16.59 -24.93
N PHE A 224 4.18 15.37 -24.63
CA PHE A 224 5.06 14.27 -24.22
C PHE A 224 6.14 13.98 -25.28
N ARG A 225 5.75 13.79 -26.55
CA ARG A 225 6.69 13.54 -27.66
C ARG A 225 7.62 14.73 -27.93
N LYS A 226 7.15 15.98 -27.74
CA LYS A 226 8.00 17.16 -27.83
C LYS A 226 9.07 17.17 -26.72
N LEU A 227 8.69 16.87 -25.49
CA LEU A 227 9.62 16.77 -24.36
C LEU A 227 10.62 15.62 -24.54
N LEU A 228 10.17 14.46 -25.03
CA LEU A 228 11.04 13.29 -25.29
C LEU A 228 12.14 13.59 -26.32
N LYS A 229 11.85 14.49 -27.30
CA LYS A 229 12.80 14.92 -28.35
C LYS A 229 13.57 16.18 -27.96
N HIS A 230 13.41 16.69 -26.73
CA HIS A 230 14.06 17.92 -26.31
C HIS A 230 15.60 17.77 -26.32
N PRO A 231 16.39 18.75 -26.84
CA PRO A 231 17.85 18.66 -26.93
C PRO A 231 18.54 18.34 -25.60
N ALA A 232 18.02 18.87 -24.49
CA ALA A 232 18.54 18.62 -23.14
C ALA A 232 18.54 17.12 -22.76
N LEU A 233 17.69 16.29 -23.37
CA LEU A 233 17.59 14.84 -23.10
C LEU A 233 18.27 13.96 -24.16
N GLN A 234 18.69 14.50 -25.30
CA GLN A 234 19.18 13.69 -26.45
C GLN A 234 20.68 13.32 -26.37
N LYS A 235 21.43 13.84 -25.42
CA LYS A 235 22.88 13.67 -25.33
C LYS A 235 23.33 12.31 -24.76
N THR A 236 22.59 11.21 -24.90
CA THR A 236 22.90 9.93 -24.22
C THR A 236 23.01 8.74 -25.16
N THR A 237 24.17 8.05 -25.16
CA THR A 237 24.44 6.83 -25.89
C THR A 237 24.24 5.59 -24.98
N PHE A 238 23.68 4.54 -25.53
CA PHE A 238 23.43 3.24 -24.86
C PHE A 238 24.72 2.42 -24.82
N CYS A 239 25.12 1.88 -23.65
CA CYS A 239 26.04 0.76 -23.54
C CYS A 239 25.50 -0.26 -22.52
N PHE A 240 25.25 -1.47 -22.97
CA PHE A 240 25.00 -2.64 -22.12
C PHE A 240 26.35 -3.31 -21.80
N LEU A 241 26.64 -3.51 -20.52
CA LEU A 241 27.69 -4.43 -20.09
C LEU A 241 27.16 -5.27 -18.92
N LEU A 242 27.08 -6.57 -19.16
CA LEU A 242 26.75 -7.59 -18.14
C LEU A 242 28.06 -8.11 -17.56
N ILE A 243 28.31 -7.92 -16.27
CA ILE A 243 29.36 -8.61 -15.52
C ILE A 243 28.77 -9.14 -14.23
N PHE A 244 28.80 -10.45 -14.08
CA PHE A 244 28.49 -11.17 -12.84
C PHE A 244 29.75 -11.22 -11.97
N ILE A 245 29.67 -10.75 -10.72
CA ILE A 245 30.71 -11.02 -9.70
C ILE A 245 30.02 -11.72 -8.53
N SER A 246 30.51 -12.94 -8.28
CA SER A 246 30.15 -13.75 -7.12
C SER A 246 30.90 -13.20 -5.89
N LEU A 247 30.15 -12.71 -4.91
CA LEU A 247 30.66 -12.34 -3.61
C LEU A 247 30.50 -13.54 -2.67
N CYS A 248 31.62 -14.27 -2.47
CA CYS A 248 31.74 -15.19 -1.34
C CYS A 248 32.07 -14.40 -0.08
N GLU A 249 31.16 -14.28 0.83
CA GLU A 249 31.44 -13.83 2.19
C GLU A 249 31.98 -15.01 3.02
N LYS A 250 33.13 -14.78 3.65
CA LYS A 250 33.66 -15.69 4.66
C LYS A 250 32.80 -15.57 5.93
N PRO A 251 32.45 -16.69 6.59
CA PRO A 251 31.75 -16.62 7.86
C PRO A 251 32.66 -16.03 8.93
N VAL A 252 32.13 -15.00 9.62
CA VAL A 252 32.76 -14.49 10.86
C VAL A 252 32.57 -15.55 11.93
N THR A 253 33.63 -16.15 12.38
CA THR A 253 33.65 -17.05 13.53
C THR A 253 33.30 -16.27 14.80
N ALA A 254 32.13 -16.54 15.35
CA ALA A 254 31.74 -16.05 16.68
C ALA A 254 32.56 -16.78 17.74
N GLN A 255 33.20 -16.02 18.60
CA GLN A 255 33.90 -16.52 19.76
C GLN A 255 32.92 -17.23 20.70
N GLU A 256 33.13 -18.51 20.98
CA GLU A 256 32.34 -19.28 21.93
C GLU A 256 32.53 -18.69 23.33
N MET A 257 31.50 -18.02 23.83
CA MET A 257 31.41 -17.76 25.28
C MET A 257 30.91 -19.04 25.95
N VAL A 258 31.75 -19.62 26.79
CA VAL A 258 31.38 -20.74 27.67
C VAL A 258 30.27 -20.29 28.62
N THR A 259 29.05 -20.66 28.33
CA THR A 259 27.91 -20.46 29.23
C THR A 259 27.78 -21.66 30.15
N THR A 260 27.79 -21.40 31.44
CA THR A 260 27.60 -22.43 32.50
C THR A 260 26.16 -22.92 32.65
N LYS A 261 25.24 -22.49 31.77
CA LYS A 261 23.80 -22.82 31.83
C LYS A 261 23.45 -23.92 30.85
N PRO A 262 22.46 -24.76 31.14
CA PRO A 262 21.98 -25.75 30.20
C PRO A 262 21.33 -25.08 28.99
N ILE A 263 21.82 -25.41 27.81
CA ILE A 263 21.36 -24.92 26.51
C ILE A 263 21.08 -26.10 25.59
N TRP A 264 20.09 -25.93 24.70
CA TRP A 264 19.85 -26.91 23.66
C TRP A 264 21.03 -26.95 22.69
N GLU A 265 21.59 -28.14 22.47
CA GLU A 265 22.77 -28.28 21.62
C GLU A 265 22.51 -27.83 20.19
N LYS A 266 23.49 -27.15 19.60
CA LYS A 266 23.37 -26.56 18.29
C LYS A 266 23.06 -27.58 17.18
N VAL A 267 23.61 -28.78 17.28
CA VAL A 267 23.39 -29.85 16.28
C VAL A 267 21.91 -30.21 16.19
N TYR A 268 21.22 -30.36 17.32
CA TYR A 268 19.79 -30.65 17.36
C TYR A 268 18.96 -29.43 16.94
N ALA A 269 19.36 -28.23 17.34
CA ALA A 269 18.70 -26.99 16.96
C ALA A 269 18.76 -26.74 15.45
N ASP A 270 19.91 -26.99 14.83
CA ASP A 270 20.09 -26.87 13.38
C ASP A 270 19.25 -27.92 12.61
N SER A 271 19.17 -29.15 13.11
CA SER A 271 18.31 -30.19 12.50
C SER A 271 16.82 -29.87 12.61
N ALA A 272 16.40 -29.27 13.71
CA ALA A 272 15.01 -28.86 13.94
C ALA A 272 14.61 -27.62 13.11
N SER A 273 15.55 -26.83 12.62
CA SER A 273 15.29 -25.56 11.90
C SER A 273 14.35 -25.69 10.72
N SER A 274 14.38 -26.84 10.02
CA SER A 274 13.55 -27.17 8.84
C SER A 274 12.25 -27.90 9.19
N MET A 275 12.01 -28.29 10.46
CA MET A 275 10.78 -28.92 10.87
C MET A 275 9.58 -28.00 10.62
N GLN A 276 8.49 -28.55 10.12
CA GLN A 276 7.31 -27.77 9.80
C GLN A 276 6.36 -27.69 11.00
N VAL A 277 5.91 -26.48 11.29
CA VAL A 277 4.98 -26.18 12.38
C VAL A 277 3.89 -25.23 11.92
N LEU A 278 2.73 -25.28 12.56
CA LEU A 278 1.68 -24.28 12.37
C LEU A 278 1.94 -23.10 13.29
N TYR A 279 2.12 -21.91 12.68
CA TYR A 279 2.40 -20.66 13.41
C TYR A 279 1.78 -19.46 12.69
N HIS A 280 1.03 -18.63 13.41
CA HIS A 280 0.31 -17.48 12.83
C HIS A 280 -0.48 -17.84 11.57
N ASP A 281 -1.30 -18.88 11.69
CA ASP A 281 -2.18 -19.37 10.63
C ASP A 281 -1.47 -19.71 9.30
N ARG A 282 -0.23 -20.17 9.41
CA ARG A 282 0.60 -20.59 8.28
C ARG A 282 1.48 -21.79 8.67
N ILE A 283 1.72 -22.68 7.72
CA ILE A 283 2.79 -23.67 7.85
C ILE A 283 4.12 -22.96 7.63
N VAL A 284 5.02 -23.10 8.59
CA VAL A 284 6.34 -22.44 8.57
C VAL A 284 7.43 -23.42 9.01
N PRO A 285 8.70 -23.20 8.61
CA PRO A 285 9.83 -23.85 9.26
C PRO A 285 9.93 -23.42 10.72
N PHE A 286 10.33 -24.29 11.62
CA PHE A 286 10.55 -23.98 13.03
C PHE A 286 11.49 -22.77 13.24
N ASN A 287 12.47 -22.58 12.36
CA ASN A 287 13.32 -21.38 12.32
C ASN A 287 12.49 -20.10 12.30
N THR A 288 11.41 -20.02 11.53
CA THR A 288 10.56 -18.81 11.44
C THR A 288 9.91 -18.48 12.78
N LEU A 289 9.31 -19.47 13.44
CA LEU A 289 8.74 -19.34 14.78
C LEU A 289 9.82 -18.93 15.80
N ALA A 290 10.95 -19.63 15.80
CA ALA A 290 12.03 -19.40 16.75
C ALA A 290 12.61 -17.99 16.63
N ARG A 291 12.83 -17.51 15.41
CA ARG A 291 13.31 -16.13 15.16
C ARG A 291 12.31 -15.08 15.61
N ASP A 292 11.03 -15.27 15.33
CA ASP A 292 9.98 -14.34 15.76
C ASP A 292 9.88 -14.29 17.30
N PHE A 293 9.85 -15.43 17.94
CA PHE A 293 9.86 -15.54 19.41
C PHE A 293 11.05 -14.78 20.02
N THR A 294 12.27 -15.10 19.55
CA THR A 294 13.48 -14.48 20.10
C THR A 294 13.54 -12.97 19.85
N LEU A 295 13.09 -12.53 18.66
CA LEU A 295 13.06 -11.12 18.29
C LEU A 295 12.01 -10.34 19.12
N LYS A 296 10.83 -10.91 19.35
CA LYS A 296 9.79 -10.28 20.19
C LYS A 296 10.25 -10.13 21.63
N LEU A 297 10.88 -11.14 22.17
CA LEU A 297 11.37 -11.11 23.55
C LEU A 297 12.59 -10.20 23.72
N TYR A 298 13.63 -10.42 22.95
CA TYR A 298 14.95 -9.80 23.16
C TYR A 298 15.22 -8.59 22.26
N GLY A 299 14.47 -8.44 21.18
CA GLY A 299 14.68 -7.37 20.18
C GLY A 299 15.75 -7.69 19.14
N LYS A 300 16.33 -8.89 19.16
CA LYS A 300 17.29 -9.42 18.15
C LYS A 300 16.96 -10.87 17.82
N PRO A 301 17.29 -11.34 16.59
CA PRO A 301 17.01 -12.73 16.19
C PRO A 301 17.96 -13.78 16.78
N SER A 302 18.86 -13.39 17.66
CA SER A 302 19.82 -14.26 18.38
C SER A 302 20.06 -13.71 19.77
N TYR A 303 20.44 -14.55 20.70
CA TYR A 303 20.66 -14.19 22.11
C TYR A 303 22.04 -14.63 22.58
N LYS A 304 22.92 -13.70 22.94
CA LYS A 304 24.27 -13.97 23.49
C LYS A 304 25.04 -15.06 22.74
N GLY A 305 25.03 -15.02 21.41
CA GLY A 305 25.71 -16.02 20.54
C GLY A 305 24.88 -17.28 20.22
N LEU A 306 23.73 -17.50 20.89
CA LEU A 306 22.83 -18.60 20.63
C LEU A 306 21.93 -18.30 19.44
N THR A 307 21.63 -19.32 18.63
CA THR A 307 20.63 -19.21 17.55
C THR A 307 19.23 -19.14 18.13
N ALA A 308 18.27 -18.67 17.36
CA ALA A 308 16.87 -18.59 17.81
C ALA A 308 16.30 -19.95 18.20
N GLU A 309 16.64 -21.00 17.45
CA GLU A 309 16.24 -22.37 17.71
C GLU A 309 16.78 -22.87 19.05
N GLN A 310 18.07 -22.56 19.33
CA GLN A 310 18.66 -22.89 20.62
C GLN A 310 17.92 -22.18 21.77
N VAL A 311 17.53 -20.93 21.58
CA VAL A 311 16.77 -20.17 22.59
C VAL A 311 15.41 -20.82 22.88
N VAL A 312 14.63 -21.11 21.83
CA VAL A 312 13.29 -21.70 21.99
C VAL A 312 13.39 -23.10 22.59
N GLY A 313 14.29 -23.94 22.07
CA GLY A 313 14.51 -25.28 22.61
C GLY A 313 15.00 -25.27 24.07
N SER A 314 15.82 -24.27 24.43
CA SER A 314 16.30 -24.13 25.83
C SER A 314 15.16 -23.70 26.77
N TRP A 315 14.25 -22.83 26.34
CA TRP A 315 13.05 -22.48 27.08
C TRP A 315 12.10 -23.68 27.29
N LEU A 316 12.03 -24.60 26.30
CA LEU A 316 11.23 -25.83 26.40
C LEU A 316 11.85 -26.86 27.32
N LEU A 317 13.16 -27.09 27.18
CA LEU A 317 13.85 -28.18 27.86
C LEU A 317 14.29 -27.80 29.28
N PHE A 318 14.59 -26.51 29.52
CA PHE A 318 15.13 -26.03 30.79
C PHE A 318 14.37 -24.81 31.32
N PRO A 319 13.03 -24.87 31.45
CA PRO A 319 12.20 -23.70 31.79
C PRO A 319 12.58 -23.08 33.12
N ASP A 320 12.95 -23.86 34.15
CA ASP A 320 13.30 -23.36 35.47
C ASP A 320 14.58 -22.52 35.49
N THR A 321 15.51 -22.81 34.62
CA THR A 321 16.72 -22.01 34.44
C THR A 321 16.45 -20.76 33.64
N TRP A 322 15.69 -20.89 32.55
CA TRP A 322 15.45 -19.79 31.60
C TRP A 322 14.48 -18.73 32.11
N LYS A 323 13.54 -19.04 33.03
CA LYS A 323 12.69 -18.00 33.67
C LYS A 323 13.50 -16.96 34.44
N ASN A 324 14.73 -17.28 34.86
CA ASN A 324 15.64 -16.34 35.56
C ASN A 324 16.60 -15.62 34.62
N GLU A 325 16.50 -15.87 33.29
CA GLU A 325 17.38 -15.21 32.32
C GLU A 325 16.84 -13.82 31.93
N PRO A 326 17.65 -12.74 32.05
CA PRO A 326 17.22 -11.39 31.70
C PRO A 326 17.23 -11.18 30.21
N MET A 327 16.17 -11.63 29.53
CA MET A 327 16.05 -11.52 28.08
C MET A 327 14.78 -10.81 27.60
N ILE A 328 13.86 -10.46 28.48
CA ILE A 328 12.61 -9.81 28.10
C ILE A 328 12.85 -8.29 28.02
N LEU A 329 12.85 -7.76 26.81
CA LEU A 329 13.10 -6.33 26.57
C LEU A 329 11.91 -5.48 27.03
N VAL A 330 12.12 -4.62 28.03
CA VAL A 330 11.19 -3.60 28.51
C VAL A 330 11.76 -2.22 28.20
N LYS A 331 11.11 -1.48 27.28
CA LYS A 331 11.65 -0.19 26.79
C LYS A 331 11.24 1.01 27.66
N SER A 332 10.08 0.92 28.33
CA SER A 332 9.52 2.00 29.13
C SER A 332 10.22 2.06 30.49
N GLU A 333 10.84 3.19 30.79
CA GLU A 333 11.49 3.44 32.10
C GLU A 333 10.46 3.42 33.26
N GLU A 334 9.25 3.90 32.99
CA GLU A 334 8.16 3.88 33.95
C GLU A 334 7.75 2.43 34.28
N LEU A 335 7.62 1.55 33.28
CA LEU A 335 7.31 0.13 33.50
C LEU A 335 8.49 -0.61 34.15
N GLN A 336 9.75 -0.26 33.83
CA GLN A 336 10.94 -0.81 34.52
C GLN A 336 10.90 -0.52 36.01
N THR A 337 10.54 0.71 36.39
CA THR A 337 10.42 1.14 37.80
C THR A 337 9.30 0.37 38.51
N LEU A 338 8.13 0.24 37.86
CA LEU A 338 6.98 -0.49 38.43
C LEU A 338 7.28 -1.99 38.62
N LEU A 339 8.08 -2.59 37.75
CA LEU A 339 8.51 -3.98 37.88
C LEU A 339 9.71 -4.17 38.83
N GLY A 340 10.39 -3.08 39.24
CA GLY A 340 11.58 -3.13 40.09
C GLY A 340 12.83 -3.67 39.38
N ILE A 341 12.93 -3.54 38.05
CA ILE A 341 14.07 -4.04 37.26
C ILE A 341 15.14 -2.97 37.05
N GLN A 342 16.41 -3.38 37.15
CA GLN A 342 17.55 -2.52 36.85
C GLN A 342 17.98 -2.73 35.39
N GLY A 343 17.62 -1.78 34.48
CA GLY A 343 17.98 -1.80 33.08
C GLY A 343 16.85 -2.30 32.16
N LYS A 344 17.20 -2.53 30.89
CA LYS A 344 16.20 -2.76 29.81
C LYS A 344 15.71 -4.21 29.66
N PHE A 345 16.29 -5.14 30.38
CA PHE A 345 15.98 -6.56 30.27
C PHE A 345 15.48 -7.13 31.57
N ALA A 346 14.25 -7.63 31.55
CA ALA A 346 13.60 -8.31 32.66
C ALA A 346 13.78 -9.82 32.56
N LYS A 347 13.67 -10.50 33.69
CA LYS A 347 13.47 -11.92 33.82
C LYS A 347 11.97 -12.24 33.74
N TYR A 348 11.59 -13.46 33.40
CA TYR A 348 10.20 -13.85 33.48
C TYR A 348 9.64 -13.76 34.90
N THR A 349 10.47 -14.11 35.92
CA THR A 349 10.12 -14.03 37.33
C THR A 349 9.86 -12.62 37.83
N ASP A 350 10.41 -11.57 37.24
CA ASP A 350 10.20 -10.17 37.65
C ASP A 350 8.74 -9.70 37.44
N PHE A 351 7.99 -10.40 36.62
CA PHE A 351 6.57 -10.10 36.33
C PHE A 351 5.60 -10.72 37.35
N PHE A 352 6.13 -11.44 38.35
CA PHE A 352 5.34 -12.07 39.41
C PHE A 352 5.81 -11.54 40.78
N ASP A 353 4.90 -11.45 41.75
CA ASP A 353 5.22 -11.09 43.11
C ASP A 353 5.65 -12.32 43.93
N GLU A 354 5.94 -12.11 45.24
CA GLU A 354 6.33 -13.18 46.16
C GLU A 354 5.23 -14.24 46.37
N GLN A 355 3.96 -13.86 46.12
CA GLN A 355 2.78 -14.73 46.16
C GLN A 355 2.48 -15.39 44.81
N ASN A 356 3.40 -15.23 43.83
CA ASN A 356 3.25 -15.71 42.45
C ASN A 356 2.04 -15.12 41.72
N GLN A 357 1.60 -13.90 42.09
CA GLN A 357 0.57 -13.13 41.39
C GLN A 357 1.17 -12.34 40.26
N TYR A 358 0.44 -12.25 39.14
CA TYR A 358 0.88 -11.56 37.93
C TYR A 358 0.73 -10.03 38.09
N LYS A 359 1.84 -9.31 38.25
CA LYS A 359 1.88 -7.86 38.51
C LYS A 359 1.19 -6.99 37.47
N LEU A 360 1.22 -7.40 36.18
CA LEU A 360 0.60 -6.59 35.10
C LEU A 360 -0.92 -6.63 35.13
N ARG A 361 -1.55 -7.54 35.88
CA ARG A 361 -3.02 -7.67 35.96
C ARG A 361 -3.67 -6.39 36.53
N GLU A 362 -3.12 -5.86 37.60
CA GLU A 362 -3.62 -4.63 38.22
C GLU A 362 -3.31 -3.40 37.38
N LEU A 363 -2.12 -3.36 36.78
CA LEU A 363 -1.70 -2.29 35.85
C LEU A 363 -2.58 -2.25 34.60
N TRP A 364 -3.01 -3.41 34.11
CA TRP A 364 -3.96 -3.49 33.00
C TRP A 364 -5.30 -2.83 33.31
N GLN A 365 -5.82 -3.06 34.50
CA GLN A 365 -7.09 -2.46 34.94
C GLN A 365 -6.97 -0.94 35.11
N SER A 366 -5.87 -0.45 35.66
CA SER A 366 -5.65 1.00 35.90
C SER A 366 -5.48 1.78 34.57
N VAL A 367 -4.85 1.19 33.55
CA VAL A 367 -4.59 1.87 32.27
C VAL A 367 -5.63 1.58 31.18
N LYS A 368 -6.64 0.75 31.45
CA LYS A 368 -7.67 0.35 30.47
C LYS A 368 -8.48 1.55 29.94
N THR A 369 -8.71 2.55 30.76
CA THR A 369 -9.45 3.78 30.44
C THR A 369 -8.64 4.81 29.63
N GLU A 370 -7.30 4.72 29.65
CA GLU A 370 -6.41 5.66 28.98
C GLU A 370 -5.96 5.16 27.59
N SER A 371 -6.80 5.33 26.58
CA SER A 371 -6.58 4.76 25.24
C SER A 371 -5.27 5.16 24.54
N ARG A 372 -4.58 6.22 24.96
CA ARG A 372 -3.37 6.77 24.31
C ARG A 372 -2.14 6.89 25.24
N SER A 373 -2.17 6.34 26.45
CA SER A 373 -1.02 6.42 27.37
C SER A 373 0.17 5.60 26.85
N PRO A 374 1.41 6.14 26.85
CA PRO A 374 2.63 5.39 26.56
C PRO A 374 2.83 4.18 27.50
N LEU A 375 2.44 4.31 28.77
CA LEU A 375 2.49 3.22 29.74
C LEU A 375 1.58 2.06 29.34
N ARG A 376 0.33 2.34 28.92
CA ARG A 376 -0.58 1.30 28.43
C ARG A 376 0.04 0.48 27.29
N LYS A 377 0.66 1.17 26.33
CA LYS A 377 1.33 0.49 25.21
C LYS A 377 2.47 -0.40 25.68
N ALA A 378 3.25 0.07 26.68
CA ALA A 378 4.35 -0.69 27.27
C ALA A 378 3.86 -1.92 28.05
N VAL A 379 2.75 -1.78 28.78
CA VAL A 379 2.10 -2.89 29.53
C VAL A 379 1.60 -3.95 28.55
N VAL A 380 0.90 -3.56 27.47
CA VAL A 380 0.43 -4.48 26.42
C VAL A 380 1.61 -5.21 25.76
N GLU A 381 2.67 -4.47 25.36
CA GLU A 381 3.87 -5.08 24.74
C GLU A 381 4.54 -6.10 25.69
N ALA A 382 4.56 -5.81 26.98
CA ALA A 382 5.13 -6.71 27.99
C ALA A 382 4.25 -7.93 28.24
N ASP A 383 2.93 -7.75 28.33
CA ASP A 383 1.95 -8.82 28.52
C ASP A 383 1.99 -9.82 27.35
N GLU A 384 2.05 -9.32 26.10
CA GLU A 384 2.21 -10.18 24.91
C GLU A 384 3.48 -11.04 24.97
N LYS A 385 4.59 -10.52 25.51
CA LYS A 385 5.84 -11.29 25.67
C LYS A 385 5.73 -12.38 26.71
N ILE A 386 5.07 -12.08 27.83
CA ILE A 386 4.82 -13.08 28.87
C ILE A 386 3.85 -14.15 28.37
N ALA A 387 2.81 -13.75 27.66
CA ALA A 387 1.87 -14.69 27.03
C ALA A 387 2.59 -15.65 26.04
N LEU A 388 3.52 -15.14 25.23
CA LEU A 388 4.30 -15.99 24.32
C LEU A 388 5.13 -17.05 25.05
N ILE A 389 5.79 -16.67 26.17
CA ILE A 389 6.55 -17.63 26.99
C ILE A 389 5.60 -18.65 27.60
N THR A 390 4.48 -18.20 28.14
CA THR A 390 3.47 -19.06 28.75
C THR A 390 2.90 -20.07 27.74
N MET A 391 2.57 -19.60 26.53
CA MET A 391 2.11 -20.46 25.44
C MET A 391 3.17 -21.49 25.01
N LEU A 392 4.45 -21.10 25.03
CA LEU A 392 5.55 -22.01 24.73
C LEU A 392 5.67 -23.10 25.80
N GLN A 393 5.60 -22.73 27.08
CA GLN A 393 5.66 -23.68 28.21
C GLN A 393 4.46 -24.63 28.27
N GLN A 394 3.28 -24.16 27.86
CA GLN A 394 2.07 -24.96 27.78
C GLN A 394 2.00 -25.84 26.52
N GLY A 395 2.96 -25.73 25.60
CA GLY A 395 2.98 -26.47 24.34
C GLY A 395 1.95 -25.97 23.30
N THR A 396 1.29 -24.85 23.55
CA THR A 396 0.25 -24.30 22.65
C THR A 396 0.82 -23.41 21.55
N LEU A 397 2.06 -22.92 21.69
CA LEU A 397 2.73 -22.10 20.69
C LEU A 397 3.21 -22.90 19.47
N ILE A 398 3.71 -24.12 19.69
CA ILE A 398 4.20 -25.02 18.66
C ILE A 398 3.12 -26.02 18.34
N ARG A 399 2.39 -25.79 17.26
CA ARG A 399 1.35 -26.71 16.78
C ARG A 399 1.93 -27.61 15.71
N GLN A 400 1.77 -28.91 15.87
CA GLN A 400 2.15 -29.90 14.86
C GLN A 400 1.15 -29.88 13.70
N LEU A 401 1.61 -30.29 12.51
CA LEU A 401 0.70 -30.50 11.39
C LEU A 401 -0.21 -31.71 11.72
N PRO A 402 -1.50 -31.64 11.35
CA PRO A 402 -2.39 -32.81 11.47
C PRO A 402 -1.89 -33.98 10.60
N ASP A 403 -1.88 -35.17 11.17
CA ASP A 403 -1.44 -36.38 10.46
C ASP A 403 -2.54 -37.00 9.58
N ASP A 404 -3.74 -36.41 9.57
CA ASP A 404 -4.92 -36.89 8.85
C ASP A 404 -4.89 -36.59 7.32
N GLY A 405 -3.82 -36.03 6.81
CA GLY A 405 -3.68 -35.66 5.41
C GLY A 405 -4.48 -34.43 4.97
N SER A 406 -5.19 -33.77 5.89
CA SER A 406 -5.97 -32.56 5.61
C SER A 406 -5.09 -31.37 5.22
N VAL A 407 -3.81 -31.40 5.61
CA VAL A 407 -2.85 -30.32 5.40
C VAL A 407 -1.67 -30.82 4.57
N LYS A 408 -1.47 -30.21 3.40
CA LYS A 408 -0.31 -30.53 2.55
C LYS A 408 0.95 -29.86 3.10
N PRO A 409 2.02 -30.61 3.41
CA PRO A 409 3.29 -30.05 3.85
C PRO A 409 3.93 -29.13 2.80
N LEU A 410 4.74 -28.18 3.26
CA LEU A 410 5.55 -27.37 2.35
C LEU A 410 6.57 -28.21 1.59
N SER A 411 6.83 -27.85 0.35
CA SER A 411 7.92 -28.46 -0.42
C SER A 411 9.29 -28.09 0.19
N ASN A 412 10.27 -28.97 0.04
CA ASN A 412 11.63 -28.71 0.54
C ASN A 412 12.22 -27.41 -0.06
N THR A 413 11.94 -27.10 -1.34
CA THR A 413 12.37 -25.87 -1.98
C THR A 413 11.81 -24.62 -1.30
N LYS A 414 10.56 -24.70 -0.85
CA LYS A 414 9.89 -23.59 -0.14
C LYS A 414 10.45 -23.40 1.27
N ILE A 415 10.74 -24.50 1.97
CA ILE A 415 11.42 -24.48 3.28
C ILE A 415 12.80 -23.82 3.14
N GLN A 416 13.60 -24.25 2.18
CA GLN A 416 14.94 -23.68 1.96
C GLN A 416 14.89 -22.20 1.55
N ALA A 417 13.91 -21.81 0.73
CA ALA A 417 13.70 -20.41 0.37
C ALA A 417 13.38 -19.56 1.60
N GLU A 418 12.52 -20.06 2.52
CA GLU A 418 12.16 -19.33 3.73
C GLU A 418 13.34 -19.26 4.72
N LEU A 419 14.09 -20.34 4.91
CA LEU A 419 15.31 -20.33 5.71
C LEU A 419 16.35 -19.32 5.17
N PHE A 420 16.53 -19.26 3.85
CA PHE A 420 17.42 -18.29 3.22
C PHE A 420 16.89 -16.86 3.39
N TYR A 421 15.59 -16.62 3.18
CA TYR A 421 14.96 -15.32 3.37
C TYR A 421 15.12 -14.81 4.82
N ASN A 422 14.94 -15.70 5.80
CA ASN A 422 15.13 -15.40 7.21
C ASN A 422 16.59 -15.07 7.56
N LYS A 423 17.55 -15.70 6.89
CA LYS A 423 18.99 -15.48 7.11
C LYS A 423 19.44 -14.11 6.60
N VAL A 424 18.89 -13.63 5.48
CA VAL A 424 19.31 -12.40 4.81
C VAL A 424 18.34 -11.25 5.14
N PRO A 425 18.74 -10.24 5.91
CA PRO A 425 17.87 -9.09 6.23
C PRO A 425 17.82 -8.10 5.05
N PHE A 426 17.16 -8.47 3.95
CA PHE A 426 17.12 -7.73 2.68
C PHE A 426 16.83 -6.24 2.85
N THR A 427 15.75 -5.90 3.54
CA THR A 427 15.32 -4.52 3.75
C THR A 427 16.36 -3.70 4.52
N LYS A 428 16.96 -4.30 5.57
CA LYS A 428 17.97 -3.62 6.38
C LYS A 428 19.24 -3.33 5.57
N ILE A 429 19.73 -4.32 4.82
CA ILE A 429 20.92 -4.16 3.95
C ILE A 429 20.64 -3.07 2.91
N LEU A 430 19.49 -3.17 2.23
CA LEU A 430 19.14 -2.25 1.15
C LEU A 430 19.01 -0.81 1.64
N PHE A 431 18.30 -0.53 2.75
CA PHE A 431 18.17 0.88 3.17
C PHE A 431 19.52 1.47 3.59
N MET A 432 20.37 0.70 4.29
CA MET A 432 21.70 1.17 4.70
C MET A 432 22.58 1.47 3.48
N VAL A 433 22.66 0.52 2.54
CA VAL A 433 23.46 0.66 1.32
C VAL A 433 22.93 1.79 0.44
N ASN A 434 21.62 1.81 0.21
CA ASN A 434 21.00 2.80 -0.67
C ASN A 434 21.13 4.23 -0.12
N LEU A 435 20.90 4.45 1.16
CA LEU A 435 21.10 5.78 1.76
C LEU A 435 22.57 6.21 1.72
N THR A 436 23.50 5.32 2.08
CA THR A 436 24.93 5.62 2.06
C THR A 436 25.41 6.00 0.67
N ILE A 437 25.14 5.14 -0.35
CA ILE A 437 25.52 5.43 -1.73
C ILE A 437 24.78 6.65 -2.26
N GLY A 438 23.50 6.80 -1.91
CA GLY A 438 22.68 7.92 -2.32
C GLY A 438 23.23 9.27 -1.85
N PHE A 439 23.56 9.41 -0.56
CA PHE A 439 24.16 10.63 -0.02
C PHE A 439 25.56 10.90 -0.59
N LEU A 440 26.42 9.88 -0.64
CA LEU A 440 27.77 10.05 -1.17
C LEU A 440 27.75 10.44 -2.65
N SER A 441 26.90 9.80 -3.46
CA SER A 441 26.78 10.10 -4.88
C SER A 441 26.16 11.46 -5.15
N LEU A 442 25.16 11.89 -4.36
CA LEU A 442 24.57 13.21 -4.48
C LEU A 442 25.59 14.30 -4.07
N PHE A 443 26.30 14.10 -2.96
CA PHE A 443 27.33 15.03 -2.52
C PHE A 443 28.44 15.17 -3.58
N TRP A 444 28.95 14.05 -4.10
CA TRP A 444 29.93 14.04 -5.20
C TRP A 444 29.39 14.81 -6.41
N LEU A 445 28.17 14.51 -6.86
CA LEU A 445 27.57 15.16 -8.03
C LEU A 445 27.45 16.69 -7.83
N LEU A 446 26.98 17.12 -6.66
CA LEU A 446 26.87 18.55 -6.33
C LEU A 446 28.22 19.23 -6.30
N THR A 447 29.28 18.59 -5.78
CA THR A 447 30.63 19.16 -5.79
C THR A 447 31.18 19.31 -7.22
N GLN A 448 30.90 18.36 -8.13
CA GLN A 448 31.27 18.46 -9.54
C GLN A 448 30.56 19.65 -10.22
N ILE A 449 29.24 19.77 -10.00
CA ILE A 449 28.44 20.87 -10.58
C ILE A 449 28.93 22.22 -10.06
N VAL A 450 29.18 22.33 -8.74
CA VAL A 450 29.67 23.58 -8.13
C VAL A 450 31.05 24.01 -8.64
N ARG A 451 31.89 23.03 -8.97
CA ARG A 451 33.25 23.27 -9.52
C ARG A 451 33.29 23.38 -11.05
N ASN A 452 32.12 23.31 -11.72
CA ASN A 452 31.99 23.28 -13.17
C ASN A 452 32.82 22.18 -13.87
N ILE A 453 33.01 21.04 -13.19
CA ILE A 453 33.71 19.89 -13.73
C ILE A 453 32.72 19.00 -14.50
N PRO A 454 32.98 18.62 -15.75
CA PRO A 454 32.08 17.76 -16.49
C PRO A 454 31.95 16.37 -15.83
N THR A 455 30.75 16.02 -15.39
CA THR A 455 30.44 14.77 -14.72
C THR A 455 30.34 13.58 -15.68
N ARG A 456 30.24 13.84 -16.94
CA ARG A 456 29.93 12.87 -18.00
C ARG A 456 31.13 11.99 -18.33
N LYS A 457 30.93 10.67 -18.41
CA LYS A 457 31.93 9.62 -18.65
C LYS A 457 32.94 9.40 -17.51
N SER A 458 32.62 9.85 -16.29
CA SER A 458 33.45 9.49 -15.13
C SER A 458 33.31 8.00 -14.80
N THR A 459 34.40 7.36 -14.41
CA THR A 459 34.42 5.98 -13.88
C THR A 459 33.46 5.82 -12.70
N ILE A 460 33.30 6.88 -11.89
CA ILE A 460 32.37 6.92 -10.76
C ILE A 460 30.91 6.86 -11.26
N GLU A 461 30.57 7.58 -12.33
CA GLU A 461 29.21 7.51 -12.90
C GLU A 461 28.88 6.10 -13.40
N LEU A 462 29.83 5.44 -14.07
CA LEU A 462 29.65 4.06 -14.54
C LEU A 462 29.49 3.09 -13.37
N LEU A 463 30.31 3.21 -12.33
CA LEU A 463 30.21 2.43 -11.10
C LEU A 463 28.85 2.62 -10.42
N LEU A 464 28.36 3.84 -10.28
CA LEU A 464 27.04 4.12 -9.68
C LEU A 464 25.89 3.50 -10.49
N LYS A 465 25.99 3.54 -11.83
CA LYS A 465 25.00 2.89 -12.72
C LYS A 465 25.03 1.35 -12.61
N PHE A 466 26.18 0.78 -12.34
CA PHE A 466 26.31 -0.64 -12.05
C PHE A 466 25.73 -0.97 -10.66
N LEU A 467 26.10 -0.20 -9.64
CA LEU A 467 25.62 -0.44 -8.27
C LEU A 467 24.11 -0.34 -8.13
N ILE A 468 23.43 0.59 -8.85
CA ILE A 468 21.96 0.67 -8.79
C ILE A 468 21.30 -0.54 -9.47
N LEU A 469 21.92 -1.11 -10.50
CA LEU A 469 21.46 -2.36 -11.11
C LEU A 469 21.61 -3.53 -10.12
N CYS A 470 22.74 -3.61 -9.42
CA CYS A 470 22.96 -4.63 -8.38
C CYS A 470 21.94 -4.49 -7.24
N ALA A 471 21.67 -3.26 -6.81
CA ALA A 471 20.65 -3.00 -5.79
C ALA A 471 19.25 -3.42 -6.26
N LEU A 472 18.88 -3.14 -7.51
CA LEU A 472 17.62 -3.59 -8.09
C LEU A 472 17.53 -5.12 -8.13
N LEU A 473 18.59 -5.83 -8.59
CA LEU A 473 18.61 -7.29 -8.66
C LEU A 473 18.51 -7.93 -7.27
N PHE A 474 19.25 -7.39 -6.29
CA PHE A 474 19.18 -7.86 -4.91
C PHE A 474 17.80 -7.61 -4.29
N HIS A 475 17.20 -6.46 -4.57
CA HIS A 475 15.84 -6.16 -4.13
C HIS A 475 14.83 -7.08 -4.82
N THR A 476 14.98 -7.32 -6.13
CA THR A 476 14.12 -8.26 -6.89
C THR A 476 14.17 -9.65 -6.29
N LEU A 477 15.35 -10.14 -5.90
CA LEU A 477 15.49 -11.43 -5.21
C LEU A 477 14.69 -11.44 -3.90
N GLY A 478 14.80 -10.38 -3.08
CA GLY A 478 14.03 -10.29 -1.83
C GLY A 478 12.52 -10.28 -2.04
N VAL A 479 12.02 -9.49 -3.00
CA VAL A 479 10.59 -9.43 -3.37
C VAL A 479 10.11 -10.76 -3.94
N PHE A 480 10.90 -11.40 -4.80
CA PHE A 480 10.58 -12.70 -5.39
C PHE A 480 10.49 -13.80 -4.33
N LEU A 481 11.48 -13.88 -3.43
CA LEU A 481 11.47 -14.87 -2.34
C LEU A 481 10.27 -14.67 -1.43
N HIS A 482 9.96 -13.42 -1.05
CA HIS A 482 8.78 -13.11 -0.26
C HIS A 482 7.50 -13.58 -0.95
N GLY A 483 7.34 -13.27 -2.24
CA GLY A 483 6.19 -13.70 -3.04
C GLY A 483 6.11 -15.22 -3.18
N TYR A 484 7.23 -15.90 -3.40
CA TYR A 484 7.30 -17.36 -3.53
C TYR A 484 6.93 -18.07 -2.21
N ILE A 485 7.38 -17.53 -1.06
CA ILE A 485 7.05 -18.07 0.27
C ILE A 485 5.57 -17.86 0.60
N SER A 486 5.03 -16.68 0.28
CA SER A 486 3.66 -16.29 0.62
C SER A 486 2.59 -16.73 -0.39
N ASP A 487 2.98 -17.33 -1.54
CA ASP A 487 2.12 -17.67 -2.69
C ASP A 487 1.32 -16.48 -3.25
N ARG A 488 1.85 -15.27 -3.11
CA ARG A 488 1.17 -14.04 -3.55
C ARG A 488 2.14 -12.91 -3.86
N ILE A 489 1.65 -11.90 -4.56
CA ILE A 489 2.42 -10.67 -4.75
C ILE A 489 2.46 -9.92 -3.40
N PRO A 490 3.64 -9.48 -2.90
CA PRO A 490 3.77 -8.89 -1.57
C PRO A 490 3.27 -7.45 -1.52
N MET A 491 1.95 -7.27 -1.38
CA MET A 491 1.26 -5.96 -1.32
C MET A 491 0.06 -5.96 -0.35
N SER A 492 0.01 -6.89 0.58
CA SER A 492 -1.14 -7.04 1.49
C SER A 492 -1.08 -6.17 2.75
N ASN A 493 0.07 -5.63 3.08
CA ASN A 493 0.24 -4.75 4.25
C ASN A 493 1.17 -3.56 3.92
N GLY A 494 1.26 -2.62 4.86
CA GLY A 494 2.04 -1.39 4.67
C GLY A 494 3.53 -1.63 4.44
N TYR A 495 4.12 -2.65 5.09
CA TYR A 495 5.52 -3.01 4.90
C TYR A 495 5.78 -3.58 3.50
N GLU A 496 4.97 -4.55 3.08
CA GLU A 496 5.08 -5.16 1.75
C GLU A 496 4.89 -4.11 0.65
N THR A 497 3.93 -3.21 0.84
CA THR A 497 3.68 -2.10 -0.10
C THR A 497 4.88 -1.16 -0.19
N MET A 498 5.49 -0.75 0.93
CA MET A 498 6.68 0.09 0.92
C MET A 498 7.88 -0.61 0.27
N MET A 499 8.06 -1.91 0.51
CA MET A 499 9.08 -2.71 -0.15
C MET A 499 8.89 -2.69 -1.67
N PHE A 500 7.64 -2.84 -2.13
CA PHE A 500 7.32 -2.79 -3.56
C PHE A 500 7.50 -1.37 -4.15
N VAL A 501 7.11 -0.30 -3.45
CA VAL A 501 7.38 1.09 -3.89
C VAL A 501 8.88 1.34 -4.05
N ALA A 502 9.69 0.92 -3.10
CA ALA A 502 11.13 1.07 -3.18
C ALA A 502 11.73 0.29 -4.36
N TRP A 503 11.17 -0.88 -4.68
CA TRP A 503 11.51 -1.63 -5.88
C TRP A 503 11.15 -0.86 -7.15
N CYS A 504 9.94 -0.28 -7.24
CA CYS A 504 9.52 0.58 -8.34
C CYS A 504 10.46 1.77 -8.55
N VAL A 505 10.90 2.41 -7.46
CA VAL A 505 11.86 3.51 -7.51
C VAL A 505 13.18 3.07 -8.14
N LEU A 506 13.76 1.95 -7.69
CA LEU A 506 15.00 1.42 -8.28
C LEU A 506 14.80 1.04 -9.75
N PHE A 507 13.67 0.43 -10.09
CA PHE A 507 13.33 0.06 -11.46
C PHE A 507 13.26 1.28 -12.38
N VAL A 508 12.53 2.34 -11.98
CA VAL A 508 12.46 3.61 -12.72
C VAL A 508 13.85 4.25 -12.83
N ALA A 509 14.63 4.24 -11.74
CA ALA A 509 15.98 4.78 -11.76
C ALA A 509 16.90 4.05 -12.75
N VAL A 510 16.82 2.73 -12.80
CA VAL A 510 17.58 1.91 -13.78
C VAL A 510 17.13 2.21 -15.21
N LEU A 511 15.82 2.34 -15.47
CA LEU A 511 15.31 2.70 -16.81
C LEU A 511 15.78 4.08 -17.27
N LEU A 512 15.80 5.03 -16.36
CA LEU A 512 16.10 6.45 -16.68
C LEU A 512 17.56 6.84 -16.39
N ARG A 513 18.43 5.94 -15.92
CA ARG A 513 19.81 6.22 -15.45
C ARG A 513 20.69 7.00 -16.42
N ASN A 514 20.36 6.96 -17.70
CA ASN A 514 21.10 7.68 -18.75
C ASN A 514 20.50 9.06 -19.09
N LYS A 515 19.34 9.43 -18.53
CA LYS A 515 18.66 10.70 -18.88
C LYS A 515 19.15 11.89 -18.08
N SER A 516 19.63 11.67 -16.85
CA SER A 516 20.22 12.71 -16.01
C SER A 516 21.16 12.07 -14.98
N ALA A 517 22.24 12.77 -14.63
CA ALA A 517 23.17 12.35 -13.59
C ALA A 517 22.52 12.27 -12.20
N PHE A 518 21.42 12.97 -11.96
CA PHE A 518 20.69 12.96 -10.69
C PHE A 518 19.82 11.73 -10.49
N ILE A 519 19.45 10.99 -11.54
CA ILE A 519 18.54 9.85 -11.46
C ILE A 519 19.07 8.76 -10.54
N VAL A 520 20.36 8.44 -10.64
CA VAL A 520 20.96 7.37 -9.84
C VAL A 520 21.05 7.74 -8.36
N PRO A 521 21.61 8.91 -7.97
CA PRO A 521 21.56 9.37 -6.58
C PRO A 521 20.15 9.41 -5.99
N PHE A 522 19.19 9.93 -6.75
CA PHE A 522 17.79 10.00 -6.28
C PHE A 522 17.13 8.64 -6.17
N GLY A 523 17.42 7.70 -7.08
CA GLY A 523 16.95 6.33 -6.99
C GLY A 523 17.42 5.67 -5.70
N PHE A 524 18.68 5.83 -5.37
CA PHE A 524 19.24 5.32 -4.11
C PHE A 524 18.61 6.01 -2.89
N LEU A 525 18.55 7.35 -2.84
CA LEU A 525 17.99 8.08 -1.70
C LEU A 525 16.53 7.75 -1.47
N LEU A 526 15.71 7.85 -2.51
CA LEU A 526 14.27 7.66 -2.39
C LEU A 526 13.94 6.22 -1.98
N SER A 527 14.54 5.22 -2.64
CA SER A 527 14.35 3.81 -2.24
C SER A 527 14.88 3.54 -0.83
N GLY A 528 16.02 4.11 -0.48
CA GLY A 528 16.61 3.99 0.85
C GLY A 528 15.74 4.56 1.96
N PHE A 529 15.17 5.76 1.77
CA PHE A 529 14.25 6.37 2.73
C PHE A 529 12.95 5.58 2.87
N ILE A 530 12.37 5.10 1.78
CA ILE A 530 11.15 4.29 1.82
C ILE A 530 11.40 3.00 2.61
N LEU A 531 12.50 2.31 2.35
CA LEU A 531 12.86 1.09 3.07
C LEU A 531 13.23 1.35 4.54
N LEU A 532 13.83 2.50 4.86
CA LEU A 532 14.07 2.91 6.24
C LEU A 532 12.75 3.09 7.00
N VAL A 533 11.77 3.76 6.39
CA VAL A 533 10.44 3.94 7.00
C VAL A 533 9.75 2.59 7.20
N ALA A 534 9.82 1.70 6.20
CA ALA A 534 9.29 0.34 6.31
C ALA A 534 9.94 -0.42 7.49
N TRP A 535 11.26 -0.36 7.62
CA TRP A 535 12.00 -1.02 8.69
C TRP A 535 11.72 -0.43 10.09
N LEU A 536 11.55 0.89 10.19
CA LEU A 536 11.18 1.55 11.45
C LEU A 536 9.75 1.21 11.88
N GLY A 537 8.84 1.07 10.93
CA GLY A 537 7.45 0.67 11.17
C GLY A 537 7.33 -0.78 11.66
N GLN A 538 8.01 -1.70 10.99
CA GLN A 538 8.00 -3.13 11.32
C GLN A 538 9.40 -3.71 11.16
N LYS A 539 10.08 -3.94 12.26
CA LYS A 539 11.46 -4.47 12.26
C LYS A 539 11.57 -5.93 11.79
N ASN A 540 10.53 -6.70 11.98
CA ASN A 540 10.41 -8.09 11.53
C ASN A 540 8.98 -8.34 11.05
N PRO A 541 8.67 -7.98 9.80
CA PRO A 541 7.35 -8.20 9.25
C PRO A 541 7.11 -9.70 9.06
N GLN A 542 6.06 -10.20 9.68
CA GLN A 542 5.63 -11.57 9.48
C GLN A 542 4.90 -11.71 8.15
N ILE A 543 5.12 -12.82 7.47
CA ILE A 543 4.29 -13.23 6.34
C ILE A 543 3.03 -13.87 6.94
N THR A 544 1.90 -13.16 6.86
CA THR A 544 0.60 -13.63 7.36
C THR A 544 -0.31 -14.05 6.21
N PRO A 545 -1.31 -14.91 6.43
CA PRO A 545 -2.37 -15.15 5.47
C PRO A 545 -3.04 -13.85 5.03
N MET A 546 -3.54 -13.82 3.80
CA MET A 546 -4.21 -12.64 3.26
C MET A 546 -5.69 -12.65 3.64
N MET A 547 -6.24 -11.48 3.99
CA MET A 547 -7.69 -11.37 4.21
C MET A 547 -8.45 -11.67 2.92
N PRO A 548 -9.59 -12.36 2.97
CA PRO A 548 -10.32 -12.80 1.77
C PRO A 548 -10.60 -11.69 0.76
N VAL A 549 -11.01 -10.51 1.22
CA VAL A 549 -11.32 -9.36 0.37
C VAL A 549 -10.11 -8.88 -0.44
N LEU A 550 -8.90 -9.06 0.08
CA LEU A 550 -7.66 -8.64 -0.58
C LEU A 550 -7.17 -9.65 -1.64
N HIS A 551 -7.75 -10.85 -1.68
CA HIS A 551 -7.38 -11.91 -2.62
C HIS A 551 -7.95 -11.64 -4.03
N SER A 552 -7.42 -10.59 -4.70
CA SER A 552 -7.87 -10.17 -6.02
C SER A 552 -6.71 -9.75 -6.92
N PRO A 553 -6.56 -10.35 -8.13
CA PRO A 553 -5.57 -9.91 -9.12
C PRO A 553 -5.76 -8.44 -9.53
N ILE A 554 -7.01 -7.98 -9.61
CA ILE A 554 -7.33 -6.59 -10.00
C ILE A 554 -6.81 -5.63 -8.95
N LEU A 555 -6.96 -5.94 -7.66
CA LEU A 555 -6.41 -5.15 -6.56
C LEU A 555 -4.88 -5.06 -6.64
N SER A 556 -4.20 -6.19 -6.91
CA SER A 556 -2.74 -6.22 -7.06
C SER A 556 -2.26 -5.33 -8.20
N ILE A 557 -2.98 -5.32 -9.33
CA ILE A 557 -2.68 -4.44 -10.48
C ILE A 557 -2.93 -2.97 -10.08
N HIS A 558 -4.06 -2.65 -9.44
CA HIS A 558 -4.39 -1.33 -8.94
C HIS A 558 -3.28 -0.74 -8.08
N VAL A 559 -2.88 -1.47 -7.04
CA VAL A 559 -1.82 -1.05 -6.12
C VAL A 559 -0.50 -0.85 -6.85
N SER A 560 -0.10 -1.80 -7.73
CA SER A 560 1.15 -1.71 -8.50
C SER A 560 1.22 -0.44 -9.35
N VAL A 561 0.13 -0.12 -10.04
CA VAL A 561 0.03 1.06 -10.92
C VAL A 561 0.13 2.36 -10.11
N LEU A 562 -0.55 2.44 -8.97
CA LEU A 562 -0.46 3.61 -8.08
C LEU A 562 0.93 3.78 -7.47
N MET A 563 1.57 2.68 -7.04
CA MET A 563 2.92 2.74 -6.46
C MET A 563 3.95 3.22 -7.49
N MET A 564 3.83 2.82 -8.74
CA MET A 564 4.66 3.35 -9.82
C MET A 564 4.43 4.86 -10.04
N ALA A 565 3.18 5.34 -9.96
CA ALA A 565 2.88 6.77 -10.03
C ALA A 565 3.55 7.55 -8.89
N TYR A 566 3.47 7.04 -7.66
CA TYR A 566 4.10 7.66 -6.49
C TYR A 566 5.63 7.71 -6.60
N ALA A 567 6.26 6.65 -7.13
CA ALA A 567 7.69 6.64 -7.41
C ALA A 567 8.09 7.76 -8.38
N LEU A 568 7.34 7.94 -9.46
CA LEU A 568 7.58 9.01 -10.43
C LEU A 568 7.36 10.41 -9.82
N TYR A 569 6.32 10.61 -9.00
CA TYR A 569 6.12 11.88 -8.28
C TYR A 569 7.26 12.17 -7.31
N GLY A 570 7.81 11.16 -6.64
CA GLY A 570 9.00 11.28 -5.81
C GLY A 570 10.23 11.79 -6.60
N PHE A 571 10.48 11.24 -7.78
CA PHE A 571 11.55 11.73 -8.67
C PHE A 571 11.33 13.18 -9.11
N ILE A 572 10.10 13.52 -9.49
CA ILE A 572 9.74 14.90 -9.88
C ILE A 572 10.01 15.88 -8.74
N THR A 573 9.67 15.47 -7.50
CA THR A 573 9.90 16.26 -6.29
C THR A 573 11.38 16.49 -6.03
N LEU A 574 12.20 15.43 -6.08
CA LEU A 574 13.65 15.56 -5.90
C LEU A 574 14.31 16.40 -6.99
N ASN A 575 13.89 16.26 -8.25
CA ASN A 575 14.32 17.13 -9.32
C ASN A 575 13.97 18.60 -9.01
N GLY A 576 12.77 18.84 -8.46
CA GLY A 576 12.31 20.17 -8.06
C GLY A 576 13.16 20.79 -6.97
N CYS A 577 13.50 20.03 -5.93
CA CYS A 577 14.39 20.48 -4.86
C CYS A 577 15.74 20.96 -5.41
N ILE A 578 16.37 20.14 -6.26
CA ILE A 578 17.68 20.49 -6.83
C ILE A 578 17.59 21.65 -7.82
N ALA A 579 16.57 21.68 -8.68
CA ALA A 579 16.39 22.79 -9.62
C ALA A 579 16.22 24.13 -8.91
N LEU A 580 15.44 24.17 -7.80
CA LEU A 580 15.27 25.37 -6.98
C LEU A 580 16.55 25.74 -6.23
N PHE A 581 17.27 24.75 -5.69
CA PHE A 581 18.57 24.99 -5.05
C PHE A 581 19.59 25.62 -6.01
N LEU A 582 19.75 25.07 -7.21
CA LEU A 582 20.66 25.61 -8.24
C LEU A 582 20.21 26.96 -8.73
N HIS A 583 18.89 27.17 -8.88
CA HIS A 583 18.35 28.49 -9.28
C HIS A 583 18.62 29.57 -8.23
N ALA A 584 18.51 29.24 -6.95
CA ALA A 584 18.78 30.17 -5.85
C ALA A 584 20.27 30.49 -5.70
N LYS A 585 21.15 29.52 -6.05
CA LYS A 585 22.59 29.67 -5.93
C LYS A 585 23.17 30.56 -7.06
N ASP A 586 22.96 30.17 -8.30
CA ASP A 586 23.37 30.90 -9.52
C ASP A 586 22.61 30.33 -10.72
N LYS A 587 21.59 31.08 -11.13
CA LYS A 587 20.69 30.65 -12.21
C LYS A 587 21.43 30.53 -13.54
N ASP A 588 22.31 31.49 -13.85
CA ASP A 588 22.92 31.62 -15.18
C ASP A 588 24.02 30.58 -15.37
N SER A 589 24.83 30.35 -14.36
CA SER A 589 25.87 29.32 -14.36
C SER A 589 25.31 27.88 -14.45
N HIS A 590 24.09 27.65 -13.93
CA HIS A 590 23.47 26.30 -13.89
C HIS A 590 22.27 26.17 -14.83
N ALA A 591 22.07 27.07 -15.77
CA ALA A 591 20.88 27.12 -16.62
C ALA A 591 20.61 25.83 -17.39
N GLU A 592 21.62 25.17 -17.98
CA GLU A 592 21.49 23.90 -18.70
C GLU A 592 21.02 22.74 -17.77
N THR A 593 21.55 22.69 -16.56
CA THR A 593 21.16 21.67 -15.58
C THR A 593 19.73 21.86 -15.10
N ILE A 594 19.36 23.11 -14.80
CA ILE A 594 17.98 23.48 -14.37
C ILE A 594 16.99 23.15 -15.49
N GLU A 595 17.33 23.47 -16.75
CA GLU A 595 16.50 23.13 -17.91
C GLU A 595 16.32 21.59 -18.04
N THR A 596 17.40 20.83 -17.93
CA THR A 596 17.37 19.35 -17.98
C THR A 596 16.46 18.78 -16.92
N LEU A 597 16.58 19.23 -15.66
CA LEU A 597 15.73 18.80 -14.54
C LEU A 597 14.27 19.17 -14.77
N THR A 598 14.01 20.37 -15.32
CA THR A 598 12.66 20.85 -15.63
C THR A 598 11.99 20.01 -16.73
N VAL A 599 12.72 19.78 -17.83
CA VAL A 599 12.24 18.97 -18.97
C VAL A 599 11.99 17.53 -18.53
N LEU A 600 12.91 16.96 -17.76
CA LEU A 600 12.76 15.60 -17.23
C LEU A 600 11.56 15.48 -16.28
N SER A 601 11.36 16.45 -15.39
CA SER A 601 10.19 16.48 -14.49
C SER A 601 8.88 16.58 -15.26
N LYS A 602 8.81 17.46 -16.26
CA LYS A 602 7.63 17.58 -17.13
C LYS A 602 7.41 16.30 -17.96
N LEU A 603 8.46 15.62 -18.40
CA LEU A 603 8.37 14.34 -19.12
C LEU A 603 7.81 13.24 -18.22
N MET A 604 8.32 13.10 -16.98
CA MET A 604 7.87 12.10 -16.01
C MET A 604 6.44 12.36 -15.49
N LEU A 605 5.99 13.62 -15.53
CA LEU A 605 4.66 14.01 -15.09
C LEU A 605 3.55 13.31 -15.91
N TYR A 606 3.75 13.10 -17.22
CA TYR A 606 2.77 12.43 -18.06
C TYR A 606 2.50 10.99 -17.60
N PRO A 607 3.48 10.06 -17.57
CA PRO A 607 3.23 8.72 -17.11
C PRO A 607 2.81 8.70 -15.63
N ALA A 608 3.33 9.56 -14.75
CA ALA A 608 2.94 9.60 -13.35
C ALA A 608 1.43 9.88 -13.19
N THR A 609 0.93 10.94 -13.84
CA THR A 609 -0.48 11.33 -13.73
C THR A 609 -1.39 10.35 -14.46
N PHE A 610 -0.94 9.75 -15.57
CA PHE A 610 -1.72 8.75 -16.30
C PHE A 610 -1.84 7.45 -15.50
N LEU A 611 -0.74 6.97 -14.91
CA LEU A 611 -0.78 5.82 -14.02
C LEU A 611 -1.66 6.08 -12.79
N MET A 612 -1.60 7.30 -12.23
CA MET A 612 -2.46 7.69 -11.12
C MET A 612 -3.94 7.59 -11.51
N GLY A 613 -4.35 8.19 -12.64
CA GLY A 613 -5.73 8.16 -13.13
C GLY A 613 -6.20 6.74 -13.45
N ILE A 614 -5.42 5.99 -14.23
CA ILE A 614 -5.74 4.59 -14.58
C ILE A 614 -5.81 3.73 -13.31
N GLY A 615 -4.87 3.91 -12.39
CA GLY A 615 -4.84 3.20 -11.12
C GLY A 615 -6.11 3.42 -10.29
N ILE A 616 -6.55 4.67 -10.11
CA ILE A 616 -7.80 5.00 -9.41
C ILE A 616 -8.98 4.22 -10.00
N PHE A 617 -9.12 4.18 -11.32
CA PHE A 617 -10.28 3.53 -11.95
C PHE A 617 -10.19 2.01 -11.97
N ILE A 618 -9.00 1.41 -12.03
CA ILE A 618 -8.83 -0.03 -11.76
C ILE A 618 -9.30 -0.36 -10.34
N GLY A 619 -8.98 0.50 -9.36
CA GLY A 619 -9.46 0.38 -7.99
C GLY A 619 -10.98 0.51 -7.88
N ALA A 620 -11.58 1.43 -8.62
CA ALA A 620 -13.03 1.58 -8.68
C ALA A 620 -13.72 0.33 -9.27
N VAL A 621 -13.13 -0.31 -10.29
CA VAL A 621 -13.64 -1.58 -10.82
C VAL A 621 -13.54 -2.69 -9.77
N TRP A 622 -12.42 -2.80 -9.06
CA TRP A 622 -12.26 -3.75 -7.98
C TRP A 622 -13.27 -3.51 -6.85
N ALA A 623 -13.44 -2.27 -6.39
CA ALA A 623 -14.40 -1.91 -5.35
C ALA A 623 -15.84 -2.28 -5.74
N ASN A 624 -16.21 -2.08 -7.01
CA ASN A 624 -17.51 -2.49 -7.52
C ASN A 624 -17.71 -4.02 -7.56
N ILE A 625 -16.63 -4.79 -7.75
CA ILE A 625 -16.70 -6.26 -7.71
C ILE A 625 -16.72 -6.75 -6.25
N SER A 626 -15.96 -6.13 -5.35
CA SER A 626 -15.82 -6.60 -3.97
C SER A 626 -16.92 -6.09 -3.04
N TRP A 627 -17.37 -4.84 -3.22
CA TRP A 627 -18.29 -4.14 -2.29
C TRP A 627 -19.58 -3.63 -2.93
N GLY A 628 -19.75 -3.81 -4.24
CA GLY A 628 -20.95 -3.37 -4.95
C GLY A 628 -21.00 -1.89 -5.30
N THR A 629 -19.98 -1.12 -4.96
CA THR A 629 -19.93 0.31 -5.26
C THR A 629 -18.60 0.67 -5.88
N TYR A 630 -18.61 1.25 -7.08
CA TYR A 630 -17.38 1.66 -7.75
C TYR A 630 -16.76 2.93 -7.16
N TRP A 631 -17.49 3.69 -6.35
CA TRP A 631 -17.03 4.90 -5.67
C TRP A 631 -17.84 5.14 -4.41
N SER A 632 -17.19 5.20 -3.27
CA SER A 632 -17.82 5.36 -1.95
C SER A 632 -17.48 6.66 -1.24
N TRP A 633 -16.60 7.49 -1.82
CA TRP A 633 -16.01 8.68 -1.21
C TRP A 633 -15.19 8.38 0.04
N ASP A 634 -14.69 7.15 0.18
CA ASP A 634 -13.72 6.82 1.22
C ASP A 634 -12.56 7.84 1.23
N PRO A 635 -12.02 8.23 2.40
CA PRO A 635 -10.92 9.19 2.47
C PRO A 635 -9.73 8.86 1.56
N LYS A 636 -9.44 7.58 1.33
CA LYS A 636 -8.34 7.16 0.45
C LYS A 636 -8.65 7.38 -1.03
N GLU A 637 -9.87 7.06 -1.46
CA GLU A 637 -10.37 7.37 -2.81
C GLU A 637 -10.36 8.88 -3.05
N THR A 638 -10.87 9.65 -2.10
CA THR A 638 -10.96 11.10 -2.15
C THR A 638 -9.59 11.76 -2.26
N TRP A 639 -8.60 11.36 -1.43
CA TRP A 639 -7.25 11.91 -1.50
C TRP A 639 -6.48 11.44 -2.74
N ALA A 640 -6.76 10.25 -3.26
CA ALA A 640 -6.23 9.81 -4.54
C ALA A 640 -6.76 10.69 -5.70
N LEU A 641 -8.05 11.01 -5.70
CA LEU A 641 -8.65 11.94 -6.67
C LEU A 641 -8.07 13.34 -6.53
N ILE A 642 -7.92 13.88 -5.30
CA ILE A 642 -7.28 15.17 -5.04
C ILE A 642 -5.86 15.18 -5.62
N THR A 643 -5.07 14.14 -5.38
CA THR A 643 -3.70 14.02 -5.92
C THR A 643 -3.71 14.04 -7.44
N PHE A 644 -4.57 13.26 -8.06
CA PHE A 644 -4.74 13.26 -9.52
C PHE A 644 -5.10 14.65 -10.07
N LEU A 645 -6.12 15.30 -9.48
CA LEU A 645 -6.53 16.63 -9.89
C LEU A 645 -5.42 17.66 -9.71
N VAL A 646 -4.73 17.69 -8.58
CA VAL A 646 -3.64 18.63 -8.32
C VAL A 646 -2.53 18.50 -9.38
N TYR A 647 -2.04 17.29 -9.65
CA TYR A 647 -0.99 17.11 -10.65
C TYR A 647 -1.48 17.34 -12.09
N ALA A 648 -2.75 17.00 -12.40
CA ALA A 648 -3.34 17.26 -13.70
C ALA A 648 -3.42 18.76 -14.03
N ALA A 649 -3.51 19.64 -13.03
CA ALA A 649 -3.50 21.09 -13.22
C ALA A 649 -2.21 21.58 -13.95
N ALA A 650 -1.08 20.92 -13.73
CA ALA A 650 0.20 21.29 -14.33
C ALA A 650 0.25 21.11 -15.87
N PHE A 651 -0.66 20.34 -16.46
CA PHE A 651 -0.77 20.21 -17.92
C PHE A 651 -1.45 21.40 -18.59
N HIS A 652 -2.17 22.23 -17.83
CA HIS A 652 -2.94 23.34 -18.35
C HIS A 652 -2.10 24.62 -18.54
N THR A 653 -0.89 24.47 -19.12
CA THR A 653 0.07 25.58 -19.33
C THR A 653 -0.46 26.71 -20.22
N GLU A 654 -1.38 26.43 -21.16
CA GLU A 654 -2.03 27.45 -21.97
C GLU A 654 -3.07 28.26 -21.16
N SER A 655 -3.74 27.62 -20.22
CA SER A 655 -4.72 28.26 -19.34
C SER A 655 -4.06 28.92 -18.13
N VAL A 656 -2.98 28.35 -17.62
CA VAL A 656 -2.18 28.88 -16.50
C VAL A 656 -0.72 29.01 -16.93
N PRO A 657 -0.34 30.11 -17.63
CA PRO A 657 1.00 30.26 -18.16
C PRO A 657 2.14 30.27 -17.12
N LYS A 658 1.79 30.45 -15.84
CA LYS A 658 2.74 30.35 -14.73
C LYS A 658 3.44 28.98 -14.68
N PHE A 659 2.79 27.88 -15.12
CA PHE A 659 3.41 26.54 -15.20
C PHE A 659 4.54 26.44 -16.23
N ASN A 660 4.67 27.40 -17.14
CA ASN A 660 5.84 27.48 -18.01
C ASN A 660 7.08 28.07 -17.31
N LYS A 661 6.89 28.81 -16.20
CA LYS A 661 7.99 29.35 -15.40
C LYS A 661 8.60 28.28 -14.53
N THR A 662 9.91 28.05 -14.66
CA THR A 662 10.66 27.00 -13.97
C THR A 662 10.43 27.00 -12.44
N VAL A 663 10.63 28.17 -11.80
CA VAL A 663 10.47 28.28 -10.34
C VAL A 663 9.05 27.94 -9.90
N PHE A 664 8.05 28.52 -10.57
CA PHE A 664 6.65 28.23 -10.23
C PHE A 664 6.30 26.74 -10.37
N PHE A 665 6.76 26.11 -11.47
CA PHE A 665 6.52 24.69 -11.70
C PHE A 665 7.14 23.82 -10.60
N HIS A 666 8.40 24.08 -10.24
CA HIS A 666 9.09 23.28 -9.22
C HIS A 666 8.54 23.50 -7.80
N VAL A 667 8.19 24.74 -7.43
CA VAL A 667 7.49 25.02 -6.16
C VAL A 667 6.14 24.30 -6.12
N PHE A 668 5.39 24.35 -7.23
CA PHE A 668 4.11 23.67 -7.33
C PHE A 668 4.23 22.15 -7.12
N VAL A 669 5.17 21.47 -7.78
CA VAL A 669 5.30 20.01 -7.63
C VAL A 669 5.79 19.59 -6.24
N LEU A 670 6.55 20.44 -5.55
CA LEU A 670 6.91 20.22 -4.13
C LEU A 670 5.68 20.26 -3.22
N ILE A 671 4.83 21.27 -3.39
CA ILE A 671 3.59 21.39 -2.62
C ILE A 671 2.63 20.26 -3.00
N ALA A 672 2.52 19.92 -4.28
CA ALA A 672 1.68 18.83 -4.76
C ALA A 672 2.07 17.49 -4.15
N PHE A 673 3.35 17.24 -3.85
CA PHE A 673 3.80 15.99 -3.22
C PHE A 673 3.22 15.77 -1.82
N LEU A 674 2.82 16.84 -1.12
CA LEU A 674 2.12 16.70 0.16
C LEU A 674 0.80 15.95 0.02
N THR A 675 0.13 16.02 -1.15
CA THR A 675 -1.09 15.23 -1.40
C THR A 675 -0.79 13.74 -1.50
N VAL A 676 0.37 13.34 -2.06
CA VAL A 676 0.83 11.95 -2.09
C VAL A 676 1.10 11.45 -0.67
N LEU A 677 1.82 12.25 0.14
CA LEU A 677 2.08 11.92 1.55
C LEU A 677 0.78 11.81 2.34
N MET A 678 -0.18 12.70 2.08
CA MET A 678 -1.49 12.64 2.73
C MET A 678 -2.28 11.40 2.32
N THR A 679 -2.31 11.05 1.02
CA THR A 679 -2.99 9.86 0.51
C THR A 679 -2.44 8.57 1.13
N TYR A 680 -1.11 8.48 1.28
CA TYR A 680 -0.48 7.25 1.77
C TYR A 680 -0.40 7.20 3.31
N PHE A 681 0.17 8.23 3.94
CA PHE A 681 0.39 8.25 5.40
C PHE A 681 -0.73 8.93 6.17
N GLY A 682 -1.23 10.07 5.66
CA GLY A 682 -2.23 10.86 6.35
C GLY A 682 -3.53 10.09 6.52
N VAL A 683 -4.05 9.49 5.45
CA VAL A 683 -5.27 8.69 5.52
C VAL A 683 -5.12 7.51 6.47
N ASN A 684 -4.04 6.73 6.33
CA ASN A 684 -3.84 5.53 7.16
C ASN A 684 -3.67 5.82 8.66
N ASN A 685 -3.07 6.97 9.02
CA ASN A 685 -2.73 7.27 10.41
C ASN A 685 -3.65 8.29 11.07
N LEU A 686 -4.29 9.19 10.30
CA LEU A 686 -5.07 10.30 10.82
C LEU A 686 -6.58 10.19 10.55
N LEU A 687 -6.97 9.76 9.34
CA LEU A 687 -8.36 9.79 8.91
C LEU A 687 -9.06 8.43 9.06
N GLY A 688 -8.37 7.32 8.83
CA GLY A 688 -8.99 5.99 8.78
C GLY A 688 -9.75 5.75 7.46
N GLY A 689 -10.79 4.91 7.48
CA GLY A 689 -11.64 4.57 6.34
C GLY A 689 -11.67 3.08 6.03
N MET A 690 -12.50 2.66 5.07
CA MET A 690 -12.69 1.25 4.68
C MET A 690 -11.43 0.59 4.13
N HIS A 691 -10.50 1.37 3.60
CA HIS A 691 -9.20 0.89 3.10
C HIS A 691 -8.09 0.84 4.17
N SER A 692 -8.39 1.13 5.44
CA SER A 692 -7.41 0.99 6.53
C SER A 692 -7.55 -0.38 7.18
N TYR A 693 -6.93 -1.38 6.59
CA TYR A 693 -6.81 -2.73 7.14
C TYR A 693 -5.73 -2.71 8.25
N LYS A 694 -6.17 -2.56 9.50
CA LYS A 694 -5.33 -2.63 10.71
C LYS A 694 -5.51 -3.97 11.39
#